data_d1dd9858caf4e025c6312a0e46a55e88
#
_entry.id   d1dd9858caf4e025c6312a0e46a55e88
#
_cell.length_a   1.000
_cell.length_b   1.000
_cell.length_c   1.000
_cell.angle_alpha   90.00
_cell.angle_beta   90.00
_cell.angle_gamma   90.00
#
_symmetry.space_group_name_H-M   'P 1'
#
loop_
_entity.id
_entity.type
_entity.pdbx_description
1 polymer ?
#
loop_
_entity_poly.entity_id
_entity_poly.type
_entity_poly.pdbx_seq_one_letter_code
_entity_poly.pdbx_strand_id
1 'polypeptide(L)'
;MKHKNIYRISISLLLAFVMALPTIAQNTKTFKGVVLDETEQPIIGAAIKVVGTTVGTITDLDGNFTLNVADGKEVEISYIGYVPQRFSAPFKLTKIILKEDTQQLDEVVVVGYGTQKKAHLTGAIATVPVDDIQDISSGSLASTLSGLANGISVNGGDTRPGQNATITIRQNGELEEMGGTNLQPLYVIDGYIYPTEVKVGSTYTNLGAEAFNNLDPSVVESISILKDASAAVYGARAANGVILVTTKKGKLGAPKISYNGTFGITDEVSRPKMLNAYEYGKLWNAVRMADPTETSIDPLRAIFQQDELNAMKSLHYDLLDKYWESALTQQHSVNLSGATEKASYFAGISYFDQDGNLGKLDYNRWNYRAGVDVKISKWIKANVQVSGDYGKKNTPLNQVGGSSAEKDYNTLLTHPYYIPEYVGEYAVAAYGPTNSSVSNIQNYNFNVLQNNGDYKRNMTSNMNINAGLEYDFGWNKWLKGLKLKFTYSKSVNTNKTNDYGTSYNLYYLETRSGSGEHLYTPIEGADNSAFENTSFYLANSGKPVVNSSTSDITGYLSRSMTRSDNYQMNFTAAYNRDFGLHSVGGLFSIEKSESETEYLYGMVTNPYEFTTGQSNSVDWNSTPSTEFTRFESGNLSYIGRLNYSYDNKYLLEFLLRSDSSTKFAPENYWGFFPSVSAGWVVSQEEWFTKNVTWIDYLKLRASFGLTGRDNTTAWQWLQTYGTDKDKGPVFGTSTEANAGSHLTMNKNNAAINRDAHWDKSYKGNLGLDFNVLDNRLSFNIDAYYEWNREMLLSYNASVPSTVGANSAKVNYGELNTYGVELSATWRDKIGKDFKYKIQLNTGYSDNEILVRDWDQKPTYKSYKKGDRLDQGIWGMQCIGMFRSYQDIDEYFAKYNITSYMGNVKEDVKPGMLIYKDVRGARQDDGTYAGPDGVVSSEDDQVRL
;
A
#
# COMPACT_ATOMS: atom_id res chain seq x y z
N MET A 1 50.61 -23.61 34.28
CA MET A 1 49.74 -24.76 34.62
C MET A 1 49.11 -24.74 36.05
N LYS A 2 49.03 -23.61 36.76
CA LYS A 2 48.44 -23.58 38.09
C LYS A 2 47.07 -22.92 38.26
N HIS A 3 46.51 -22.33 37.18
CA HIS A 3 45.20 -21.64 37.28
C HIS A 3 43.99 -22.45 36.79
N LYS A 4 44.17 -23.60 36.18
CA LYS A 4 43.04 -24.44 35.67
C LYS A 4 42.38 -25.33 36.72
N ASN A 5 43.05 -25.56 37.86
CA ASN A 5 42.54 -26.44 38.91
C ASN A 5 41.64 -25.72 39.93
N ILE A 6 41.78 -24.40 40.11
CA ILE A 6 40.94 -23.61 41.03
C ILE A 6 39.53 -23.48 40.52
N TYR A 7 39.32 -23.27 39.21
CA TYR A 7 37.97 -23.18 38.61
C TYR A 7 37.20 -24.49 38.65
N ARG A 8 37.90 -25.65 38.56
CA ARG A 8 37.23 -26.96 38.63
C ARG A 8 36.77 -27.29 40.08
N ILE A 9 37.49 -26.88 41.05
CA ILE A 9 37.13 -27.09 42.49
C ILE A 9 35.99 -26.15 42.87
N SER A 10 35.97 -24.91 42.40
CA SER A 10 34.88 -23.96 42.66
C SER A 10 33.56 -24.35 41.99
N ILE A 11 33.59 -24.92 40.79
CA ILE A 11 32.41 -25.41 40.11
C ILE A 11 31.88 -26.70 40.76
N SER A 12 32.74 -27.59 41.23
CA SER A 12 32.34 -28.80 41.91
C SER A 12 31.75 -28.53 43.32
N LEU A 13 32.23 -27.51 44.03
CA LEU A 13 31.66 -27.06 45.29
C LEU A 13 30.32 -26.34 45.12
N LEU A 14 30.14 -25.57 44.02
CA LEU A 14 28.87 -24.95 43.70
C LEU A 14 27.80 -25.98 43.31
N LEU A 15 28.17 -27.02 42.55
CA LEU A 15 27.29 -28.13 42.25
C LEU A 15 26.91 -28.97 43.48
N ALA A 16 27.83 -29.17 44.42
CA ALA A 16 27.56 -29.89 45.66
C ALA A 16 26.62 -29.10 46.62
N PHE A 17 26.70 -27.76 46.58
CA PHE A 17 25.83 -26.90 47.41
C PHE A 17 24.40 -26.81 46.88
N VAL A 18 24.21 -26.96 45.57
CA VAL A 18 22.87 -27.01 44.90
C VAL A 18 22.17 -28.34 45.16
N MET A 19 22.91 -29.41 45.48
CA MET A 19 22.30 -30.74 45.77
C MET A 19 21.90 -30.98 47.22
N ALA A 20 22.14 -30.02 48.14
CA ALA A 20 21.90 -30.16 49.58
C ALA A 20 20.68 -29.39 50.09
N LEU A 21 19.69 -29.10 49.27
CA LEU A 21 18.40 -28.57 49.72
C LEU A 21 17.50 -29.74 50.16
N PRO A 22 16.98 -29.75 51.40
CA PRO A 22 16.06 -30.77 51.82
C PRO A 22 14.74 -30.67 51.03
N THR A 23 14.42 -31.67 50.24
CA THR A 23 13.10 -31.88 49.67
C THR A 23 12.13 -32.15 50.79
N ILE A 24 11.31 -31.17 51.14
CA ILE A 24 10.12 -31.41 51.98
C ILE A 24 9.16 -32.17 51.09
N ALA A 25 9.05 -33.46 51.31
CA ALA A 25 8.06 -34.29 50.63
C ALA A 25 6.65 -33.88 51.10
N GLN A 26 6.00 -33.01 50.30
CA GLN A 26 4.54 -32.83 50.42
C GLN A 26 3.86 -34.12 49.94
N ASN A 27 2.88 -34.60 50.72
CA ASN A 27 2.01 -35.69 50.26
C ASN A 27 1.21 -35.24 49.03
N THR A 28 1.74 -35.50 47.84
CA THR A 28 1.08 -35.23 46.60
C THR A 28 0.46 -36.52 46.05
N LYS A 29 -0.78 -36.45 45.62
CA LYS A 29 -1.48 -37.53 44.87
C LYS A 29 -1.38 -37.29 43.38
N THR A 30 -1.11 -38.36 42.66
CA THR A 30 -1.06 -38.30 41.18
C THR A 30 -2.47 -38.38 40.58
N PHE A 31 -2.86 -37.33 39.86
CA PHE A 31 -4.14 -37.30 39.09
C PHE A 31 -3.87 -37.64 37.65
N LYS A 32 -4.73 -38.49 37.07
CA LYS A 32 -4.72 -38.83 35.65
C LYS A 32 -6.11 -38.65 35.12
N GLY A 33 -6.22 -38.07 33.92
CA GLY A 33 -7.50 -37.88 33.23
C GLY A 33 -7.30 -37.63 31.76
N VAL A 34 -8.41 -37.60 31.04
CA VAL A 34 -8.50 -37.25 29.62
C VAL A 34 -9.33 -35.98 29.50
N VAL A 35 -8.87 -35.03 28.74
CA VAL A 35 -9.59 -33.82 28.40
C VAL A 35 -10.12 -33.95 26.98
N LEU A 36 -11.43 -33.82 26.83
CA LEU A 36 -12.15 -33.97 25.58
C LEU A 36 -13.01 -32.74 25.32
N ASP A 37 -13.38 -32.52 24.08
CA ASP A 37 -14.40 -31.56 23.70
C ASP A 37 -15.82 -32.14 23.82
N GLU A 38 -16.84 -31.33 23.51
CA GLU A 38 -18.24 -31.74 23.53
C GLU A 38 -18.58 -32.86 22.53
N THR A 39 -17.68 -33.11 21.54
CA THR A 39 -17.82 -34.18 20.56
C THR A 39 -17.03 -35.43 20.94
N GLU A 40 -16.48 -35.47 22.17
CA GLU A 40 -15.65 -36.53 22.69
C GLU A 40 -14.28 -36.70 21.96
N GLN A 41 -13.82 -35.67 21.26
CA GLN A 41 -12.48 -35.66 20.67
C GLN A 41 -11.44 -35.22 21.70
N PRO A 42 -10.22 -35.78 21.71
CA PRO A 42 -9.17 -35.41 22.64
C PRO A 42 -8.67 -33.98 22.35
N ILE A 43 -8.62 -33.14 23.38
CA ILE A 43 -8.03 -31.79 23.30
C ILE A 43 -6.54 -31.88 23.58
N ILE A 44 -5.72 -31.72 22.56
CA ILE A 44 -4.27 -31.78 22.63
C ILE A 44 -3.71 -30.45 23.12
N GLY A 45 -2.82 -30.47 24.13
CA GLY A 45 -2.19 -29.27 24.63
C GLY A 45 -3.04 -28.40 25.57
N ALA A 46 -4.18 -28.94 26.07
CA ALA A 46 -4.93 -28.27 27.14
C ALA A 46 -4.04 -28.08 28.39
N ALA A 47 -4.04 -26.88 28.95
CA ALA A 47 -3.25 -26.55 30.12
C ALA A 47 -3.99 -26.97 31.41
N ILE A 48 -3.34 -27.74 32.24
CA ILE A 48 -3.80 -28.19 33.57
C ILE A 48 -2.89 -27.53 34.62
N LYS A 49 -3.41 -26.61 35.41
CA LYS A 49 -2.62 -25.81 36.36
C LYS A 49 -3.22 -25.85 37.76
N VAL A 50 -2.38 -26.03 38.78
CA VAL A 50 -2.79 -25.89 40.20
C VAL A 50 -2.93 -24.39 40.51
N VAL A 51 -4.14 -23.94 40.88
CA VAL A 51 -4.46 -22.55 41.15
C VAL A 51 -3.56 -21.98 42.27
N GLY A 52 -2.97 -20.82 41.98
CA GLY A 52 -2.05 -20.13 42.93
C GLY A 52 -0.63 -20.70 42.97
N THR A 53 -0.26 -21.61 42.06
CA THR A 53 1.08 -22.21 41.97
C THR A 53 1.63 -22.17 40.54
N THR A 54 2.89 -22.53 40.38
CA THR A 54 3.55 -22.73 39.08
C THR A 54 3.51 -24.21 38.62
N VAL A 55 2.83 -25.09 39.37
CA VAL A 55 2.73 -26.51 39.06
C VAL A 55 1.63 -26.72 38.06
N GLY A 56 1.95 -27.31 36.90
CA GLY A 56 1.00 -27.62 35.83
C GLY A 56 1.56 -28.63 34.85
N THR A 57 0.69 -29.12 33.96
CA THR A 57 1.00 -30.03 32.85
C THR A 57 0.12 -29.68 31.67
N ILE A 58 0.37 -30.28 30.52
CA ILE A 58 -0.47 -30.18 29.32
C ILE A 58 -0.92 -31.60 28.89
N THR A 59 -2.03 -31.67 28.17
CA THR A 59 -2.50 -32.93 27.60
C THR A 59 -1.64 -33.39 26.42
N ASP A 60 -1.48 -34.72 26.29
CA ASP A 60 -0.81 -35.36 25.17
C ASP A 60 -1.72 -35.47 23.90
N LEU A 61 -1.26 -36.22 22.90
CA LEU A 61 -1.99 -36.38 21.60
C LEU A 61 -3.35 -37.07 21.76
N ASP A 62 -3.53 -37.87 22.82
CA ASP A 62 -4.77 -38.55 23.14
C ASP A 62 -5.60 -37.80 24.20
N GLY A 63 -5.24 -36.55 24.51
CA GLY A 63 -5.90 -35.74 25.51
C GLY A 63 -5.61 -36.14 26.94
N ASN A 64 -4.71 -37.09 27.20
CA ASN A 64 -4.37 -37.53 28.54
C ASN A 64 -3.44 -36.57 29.26
N PHE A 65 -3.61 -36.47 30.57
CA PHE A 65 -2.68 -35.73 31.42
C PHE A 65 -2.38 -36.52 32.71
N THR A 66 -1.25 -36.18 33.29
CA THR A 66 -0.83 -36.66 34.62
C THR A 66 -0.26 -35.47 35.38
N LEU A 67 -0.81 -35.21 36.57
CA LEU A 67 -0.39 -34.08 37.44
C LEU A 67 -0.34 -34.51 38.91
N ASN A 68 0.70 -34.11 39.61
CA ASN A 68 0.84 -34.34 41.07
C ASN A 68 0.33 -33.13 41.82
N VAL A 69 -0.72 -33.32 42.63
CA VAL A 69 -1.41 -32.22 43.34
C VAL A 69 -1.53 -32.56 44.81
N ALA A 70 -1.36 -31.59 45.70
CA ALA A 70 -1.62 -31.73 47.12
C ALA A 70 -3.13 -31.70 47.42
N ASP A 71 -3.56 -32.46 48.42
CA ASP A 71 -4.98 -32.49 48.83
C ASP A 71 -5.50 -31.10 49.20
N GLY A 72 -6.73 -30.79 48.80
CA GLY A 72 -7.39 -29.49 49.03
C GLY A 72 -7.00 -28.35 48.11
N LYS A 73 -6.18 -28.59 47.06
CA LYS A 73 -5.84 -27.60 46.04
C LYS A 73 -6.82 -27.67 44.88
N GLU A 74 -7.14 -26.50 44.31
CA GLU A 74 -7.90 -26.39 43.09
C GLU A 74 -6.98 -26.54 41.87
N VAL A 75 -7.49 -27.24 40.86
CA VAL A 75 -6.87 -27.42 39.56
C VAL A 75 -7.76 -26.76 38.50
N GLU A 76 -7.19 -25.89 37.72
CA GLU A 76 -7.85 -25.26 36.58
C GLU A 76 -7.39 -25.95 35.31
N ILE A 77 -8.34 -26.34 34.47
CA ILE A 77 -8.13 -26.93 33.17
C ILE A 77 -8.65 -25.91 32.13
N SER A 78 -7.78 -25.49 31.24
CA SER A 78 -8.09 -24.47 30.25
C SER A 78 -7.47 -24.82 28.90
N TYR A 79 -8.16 -24.45 27.84
CA TYR A 79 -7.67 -24.52 26.47
C TYR A 79 -8.21 -23.32 25.67
N ILE A 80 -7.45 -22.85 24.69
CA ILE A 80 -7.87 -21.70 23.86
C ILE A 80 -9.15 -22.06 23.12
N GLY A 81 -10.18 -21.23 23.26
CA GLY A 81 -11.49 -21.46 22.66
C GLY A 81 -12.43 -22.33 23.48
N TYR A 82 -12.09 -22.64 24.74
CA TYR A 82 -12.94 -23.44 25.65
C TYR A 82 -13.09 -22.76 27.01
N VAL A 83 -14.24 -22.93 27.64
CA VAL A 83 -14.55 -22.42 28.99
C VAL A 83 -13.68 -23.15 30.01
N PRO A 84 -12.81 -22.43 30.78
CA PRO A 84 -12.02 -23.06 31.81
C PRO A 84 -12.86 -23.73 32.90
N GLN A 85 -12.47 -24.92 33.32
CA GLN A 85 -13.12 -25.63 34.42
C GLN A 85 -12.18 -25.75 35.61
N ARG A 86 -12.72 -25.62 36.82
CA ARG A 86 -12.00 -25.80 38.09
C ARG A 86 -12.50 -26.97 38.85
N PHE A 87 -11.58 -27.75 39.41
CA PHE A 87 -11.85 -28.95 40.20
C PHE A 87 -11.03 -28.89 41.48
N SER A 88 -11.65 -29.23 42.62
CA SER A 88 -10.95 -29.33 43.90
C SER A 88 -10.39 -30.73 44.08
N ALA A 89 -9.11 -30.87 44.40
CA ALA A 89 -8.49 -32.14 44.66
C ALA A 89 -8.90 -32.69 46.05
N PRO A 90 -9.19 -34.02 46.26
CA PRO A 90 -9.17 -35.11 45.26
C PRO A 90 -10.44 -35.19 44.43
N PHE A 91 -10.30 -35.26 43.09
CA PHE A 91 -11.42 -35.54 42.22
C PHE A 91 -11.23 -36.88 41.51
N LYS A 92 -12.33 -37.63 41.35
CA LYS A 92 -12.36 -38.93 40.65
C LYS A 92 -12.84 -38.80 39.20
N LEU A 93 -12.52 -37.73 38.53
CA LEU A 93 -12.91 -37.54 37.13
C LEU A 93 -11.84 -38.09 36.22
N THR A 94 -12.12 -39.16 35.50
CA THR A 94 -11.26 -39.75 34.47
C THR A 94 -11.50 -39.11 33.10
N LYS A 95 -12.65 -38.46 32.91
CA LYS A 95 -13.05 -37.81 31.65
C LYS A 95 -13.55 -36.41 31.95
N ILE A 96 -12.91 -35.41 31.35
CA ILE A 96 -13.24 -33.99 31.52
C ILE A 96 -13.63 -33.46 30.16
N ILE A 97 -14.87 -32.99 30.03
CA ILE A 97 -15.38 -32.39 28.78
C ILE A 97 -15.33 -30.86 28.93
N LEU A 98 -14.50 -30.20 28.14
CA LEU A 98 -14.51 -28.76 28.02
C LEU A 98 -15.58 -28.34 27.02
N LYS A 99 -16.35 -27.32 27.35
CA LYS A 99 -17.32 -26.70 26.46
C LYS A 99 -16.62 -25.61 25.62
N GLU A 100 -16.93 -25.56 24.34
CA GLU A 100 -16.42 -24.46 23.50
C GLU A 100 -16.87 -23.12 24.09
N ASP A 101 -15.91 -22.21 24.25
CA ASP A 101 -16.21 -20.85 24.68
C ASP A 101 -16.71 -20.05 23.47
N THR A 102 -18.03 -20.00 23.34
CA THR A 102 -18.68 -19.20 22.29
C THR A 102 -18.64 -17.70 22.57
N GLN A 103 -18.11 -17.29 23.73
CA GLN A 103 -17.94 -15.90 24.08
C GLN A 103 -16.60 -15.35 23.54
N GLN A 104 -16.63 -14.70 22.39
CA GLN A 104 -15.56 -13.87 21.82
C GLN A 104 -15.14 -12.68 22.73
N LEU A 105 -15.59 -12.65 23.98
CA LEU A 105 -15.43 -11.52 24.91
C LEU A 105 -14.03 -11.40 25.52
N ASP A 106 -13.22 -12.45 25.46
CA ASP A 106 -11.85 -12.43 26.02
C ASP A 106 -10.75 -12.22 24.98
N GLU A 107 -11.12 -11.99 23.70
CA GLU A 107 -10.16 -11.62 22.66
C GLU A 107 -9.49 -10.30 23.04
N VAL A 108 -8.14 -10.33 23.13
CA VAL A 108 -7.33 -9.17 23.47
C VAL A 108 -6.81 -8.55 22.18
N VAL A 109 -7.15 -7.28 21.96
CA VAL A 109 -6.70 -6.49 20.81
C VAL A 109 -5.59 -5.56 21.24
N VAL A 110 -4.55 -5.45 20.42
CA VAL A 110 -3.50 -4.44 20.63
C VAL A 110 -4.03 -3.08 20.17
N VAL A 111 -4.01 -2.11 21.07
CA VAL A 111 -4.51 -0.75 20.82
C VAL A 111 -3.48 0.25 21.31
N GLY A 112 -2.82 0.92 20.40
CA GLY A 112 -1.79 1.89 20.73
C GLY A 112 -0.64 1.28 21.54
N TYR A 113 -0.26 1.91 22.61
CA TYR A 113 0.85 1.47 23.48
C TYR A 113 0.46 0.41 24.52
N GLY A 114 -0.68 -0.28 24.32
CA GLY A 114 -1.16 -1.32 25.25
C GLY A 114 -2.12 -2.30 24.59
N THR A 115 -2.61 -3.23 25.40
CA THR A 115 -3.62 -4.22 24.98
C THR A 115 -4.92 -3.96 25.74
N GLN A 116 -6.06 -4.13 25.08
CA GLN A 116 -7.40 -4.06 25.68
C GLN A 116 -8.22 -5.28 25.29
N LYS A 117 -9.16 -5.68 26.16
CA LYS A 117 -10.16 -6.68 25.78
C LYS A 117 -11.06 -6.10 24.68
N LYS A 118 -11.38 -6.90 23.68
CA LYS A 118 -12.28 -6.50 22.58
C LYS A 118 -13.62 -5.94 23.09
N ALA A 119 -14.14 -6.54 24.15
CA ALA A 119 -15.35 -6.05 24.81
C ALA A 119 -15.25 -4.61 25.36
N HIS A 120 -14.02 -4.16 25.73
CA HIS A 120 -13.77 -2.83 26.30
C HIS A 120 -13.43 -1.77 25.26
N LEU A 121 -13.29 -2.14 23.96
CA LEU A 121 -13.00 -1.18 22.90
C LEU A 121 -14.19 -0.25 22.70
N THR A 122 -13.92 1.06 22.69
CA THR A 122 -14.95 2.10 22.48
C THR A 122 -14.84 2.77 21.11
N GLY A 123 -13.72 2.59 20.40
CA GLY A 123 -13.49 3.10 19.05
C GLY A 123 -13.84 2.10 17.93
N ALA A 124 -13.89 2.58 16.68
CA ALA A 124 -14.10 1.77 15.48
C ALA A 124 -12.79 1.07 15.08
N ILE A 125 -12.61 -0.16 15.50
CA ILE A 125 -11.43 -0.98 15.22
C ILE A 125 -11.88 -2.22 14.46
N ALA A 126 -11.33 -2.44 13.26
CA ALA A 126 -11.49 -3.69 12.53
C ALA A 126 -10.28 -4.60 12.78
N THR A 127 -10.53 -5.87 13.11
CA THR A 127 -9.49 -6.89 13.22
C THR A 127 -9.60 -7.87 12.06
N VAL A 128 -8.48 -8.21 11.44
CA VAL A 128 -8.42 -9.17 10.35
C VAL A 128 -7.98 -10.53 10.90
N PRO A 129 -8.76 -11.60 10.64
CA PRO A 129 -8.36 -12.96 11.00
C PRO A 129 -7.13 -13.36 10.17
N VAL A 130 -6.04 -13.68 10.86
CA VAL A 130 -4.77 -14.00 10.19
C VAL A 130 -4.83 -15.32 9.42
N ASP A 131 -5.62 -16.27 9.89
CA ASP A 131 -5.81 -17.57 9.23
C ASP A 131 -6.41 -17.39 7.82
N ASP A 132 -7.25 -16.37 7.62
CA ASP A 132 -7.88 -16.08 6.32
C ASP A 132 -6.87 -15.54 5.29
N ILE A 133 -5.72 -15.00 5.71
CA ILE A 133 -4.71 -14.42 4.81
C ILE A 133 -3.51 -15.32 4.54
N GLN A 134 -3.26 -16.34 5.37
CA GLN A 134 -2.08 -17.22 5.23
C GLN A 134 -2.15 -18.13 4.00
N ASP A 135 -3.35 -18.45 3.53
CA ASP A 135 -3.59 -19.34 2.40
C ASP A 135 -3.65 -18.59 1.05
N ILE A 136 -3.48 -17.26 1.06
CA ILE A 136 -3.49 -16.44 -0.14
C ILE A 136 -2.07 -16.26 -0.65
N SER A 137 -1.77 -16.78 -1.86
CA SER A 137 -0.49 -16.53 -2.53
C SER A 137 -0.47 -15.12 -3.11
N SER A 138 0.26 -14.21 -2.48
CA SER A 138 0.43 -12.84 -2.97
C SER A 138 1.78 -12.28 -2.57
N GLY A 139 2.40 -11.51 -3.48
CA GLY A 139 3.63 -10.77 -3.21
C GLY A 139 3.46 -9.59 -2.25
N SER A 140 2.20 -9.20 -1.99
CA SER A 140 1.84 -8.04 -1.18
C SER A 140 0.86 -8.43 -0.07
N LEU A 141 1.24 -8.23 1.20
CA LEU A 141 0.33 -8.48 2.32
C LEU A 141 -0.92 -7.58 2.25
N ALA A 142 -0.79 -6.36 1.72
CA ALA A 142 -1.92 -5.45 1.59
C ALA A 142 -2.99 -6.00 0.64
N SER A 143 -2.62 -6.65 -0.46
CA SER A 143 -3.59 -7.21 -1.40
C SER A 143 -4.42 -8.34 -0.80
N THR A 144 -3.86 -9.10 0.17
CA THR A 144 -4.60 -10.16 0.88
C THR A 144 -5.71 -9.62 1.79
N LEU A 145 -5.69 -8.31 2.11
CA LEU A 145 -6.72 -7.69 2.95
C LEU A 145 -7.97 -7.28 2.19
N SER A 146 -7.97 -7.37 0.87
CA SER A 146 -9.10 -6.97 0.03
C SER A 146 -10.36 -7.75 0.43
N GLY A 147 -11.44 -7.02 0.76
CA GLY A 147 -12.72 -7.60 1.18
C GLY A 147 -12.77 -8.17 2.61
N LEU A 148 -11.64 -8.30 3.33
CA LEU A 148 -11.61 -8.89 4.67
C LEU A 148 -11.97 -7.93 5.79
N ALA A 149 -11.85 -6.63 5.58
CA ALA A 149 -12.18 -5.62 6.59
C ALA A 149 -13.03 -4.48 6.01
N ASN A 150 -13.97 -3.98 6.81
CA ASN A 150 -14.81 -2.86 6.42
C ASN A 150 -14.04 -1.54 6.40
N GLY A 151 -14.43 -0.63 5.50
CA GLY A 151 -13.91 0.72 5.42
C GLY A 151 -12.48 0.81 4.92
N ILE A 152 -11.96 -0.23 4.27
CA ILE A 152 -10.70 -0.19 3.54
C ILE A 152 -10.93 -0.44 2.06
N SER A 153 -10.17 0.26 1.24
CA SER A 153 -10.02 -0.01 -0.19
C SER A 153 -8.57 -0.38 -0.46
N VAL A 154 -8.37 -1.47 -1.21
CA VAL A 154 -7.04 -1.96 -1.60
C VAL A 154 -6.93 -1.89 -3.11
N ASN A 155 -5.92 -1.17 -3.60
CA ASN A 155 -5.70 -0.96 -5.02
C ASN A 155 -4.28 -1.37 -5.43
N GLY A 156 -4.15 -2.04 -6.57
CA GLY A 156 -2.86 -2.48 -7.14
C GLY A 156 -2.23 -3.65 -6.39
N GLY A 157 -0.99 -3.97 -6.72
CA GLY A 157 -0.14 -4.92 -6.01
C GLY A 157 -0.41 -6.40 -6.22
N ASP A 158 -1.27 -6.74 -7.13
CA ASP A 158 -1.89 -8.06 -7.23
C ASP A 158 -1.13 -9.06 -8.10
N THR A 159 -0.73 -8.67 -9.30
CA THR A 159 -0.27 -9.63 -10.30
C THR A 159 1.11 -9.34 -10.85
N ARG A 160 1.58 -8.09 -10.78
CA ARG A 160 2.89 -7.72 -11.33
C ARG A 160 4.02 -7.93 -10.32
N PRO A 161 5.14 -8.55 -10.73
CA PRO A 161 6.25 -8.81 -9.85
C PRO A 161 6.73 -7.60 -9.07
N GLY A 162 6.76 -7.76 -7.73
CA GLY A 162 7.23 -6.72 -6.82
C GLY A 162 6.44 -5.42 -6.86
N GLN A 163 5.15 -5.47 -7.22
CA GLN A 163 4.24 -4.33 -7.14
C GLN A 163 3.55 -4.32 -5.77
N ASN A 164 3.63 -3.20 -5.08
CA ASN A 164 2.96 -3.02 -3.79
C ASN A 164 1.53 -2.55 -3.98
N ALA A 165 0.60 -3.11 -3.19
CA ALA A 165 -0.74 -2.59 -3.08
C ALA A 165 -0.78 -1.35 -2.20
N THR A 166 -1.71 -0.46 -2.49
CA THR A 166 -2.01 0.71 -1.67
C THR A 166 -3.32 0.50 -0.91
N ILE A 167 -3.32 0.90 0.37
CA ILE A 167 -4.51 0.84 1.21
C ILE A 167 -4.97 2.26 1.48
N THR A 168 -6.27 2.51 1.30
CA THR A 168 -6.94 3.71 1.77
C THR A 168 -8.04 3.35 2.77
N ILE A 169 -8.21 4.17 3.81
CA ILE A 169 -9.22 3.98 4.84
C ILE A 169 -10.27 5.07 4.69
N ARG A 170 -11.56 4.68 4.55
CA ARG A 170 -12.74 5.55 4.53
C ARG A 170 -12.70 6.65 3.47
N GLN A 171 -12.21 6.38 2.27
CA GLN A 171 -12.08 7.39 1.20
C GLN A 171 -11.57 8.76 1.68
N ASN A 172 -10.65 8.75 2.63
CA ASN A 172 -10.05 9.97 3.12
C ASN A 172 -9.34 10.64 1.94
N GLY A 173 -9.82 11.81 1.54
CA GLY A 173 -9.31 12.54 0.39
C GLY A 173 -8.43 13.71 0.85
N GLU A 174 -7.51 14.10 0.01
CA GLU A 174 -6.74 15.33 0.12
C GLU A 174 -7.06 16.24 -1.06
N LEU A 175 -7.20 17.54 -0.78
CA LEU A 175 -7.46 18.53 -1.84
C LEU A 175 -6.23 18.76 -2.71
N GLU A 176 -5.04 18.47 -2.19
CA GLU A 176 -3.76 18.54 -2.89
C GLU A 176 -2.82 17.46 -2.38
N GLU A 177 -2.44 16.52 -3.25
CA GLU A 177 -1.54 15.44 -2.90
C GLU A 177 -0.06 15.86 -3.00
N MET A 178 0.71 15.52 -1.98
CA MET A 178 2.18 15.59 -2.04
C MET A 178 2.76 14.26 -2.50
N GLY A 179 2.92 14.09 -3.81
CA GLY A 179 3.59 12.93 -4.38
C GLY A 179 2.86 11.60 -4.26
N GLY A 180 1.53 11.60 -4.03
CA GLY A 180 0.70 10.40 -4.06
C GLY A 180 0.80 9.46 -2.84
N THR A 181 1.52 9.84 -1.78
CA THR A 181 1.71 8.99 -0.59
C THR A 181 0.81 9.33 0.58
N ASN A 182 0.20 10.50 0.58
CA ASN A 182 -0.48 11.08 1.74
C ASN A 182 -1.83 10.45 2.08
N LEU A 183 -2.46 9.74 1.14
CA LEU A 183 -3.74 9.07 1.37
C LEU A 183 -3.60 7.72 2.10
N GLN A 184 -2.38 7.20 2.20
CA GLN A 184 -2.13 5.92 2.85
C GLN A 184 -2.18 6.03 4.38
N PRO A 185 -2.62 4.96 5.07
CA PRO A 185 -2.63 4.93 6.53
C PRO A 185 -1.21 4.90 7.11
N LEU A 186 -1.12 5.20 8.41
CA LEU A 186 0.10 5.00 9.17
C LEU A 186 0.29 3.51 9.46
N TYR A 187 1.49 2.99 9.23
CA TYR A 187 1.82 1.59 9.51
C TYR A 187 2.65 1.49 10.79
N VAL A 188 2.18 0.63 11.70
CA VAL A 188 2.85 0.36 12.98
C VAL A 188 3.07 -1.14 13.10
N ILE A 189 4.33 -1.59 13.11
CA ILE A 189 4.68 -3.00 13.23
C ILE A 189 5.46 -3.21 14.51
N ASP A 190 4.93 -4.05 15.42
CA ASP A 190 5.47 -4.33 16.75
C ASP A 190 5.80 -3.09 17.59
N GLY A 191 4.99 -2.03 17.42
CA GLY A 191 5.12 -0.75 18.14
C GLY A 191 6.09 0.24 17.51
N TYR A 192 6.77 -0.09 16.42
CA TYR A 192 7.53 0.85 15.62
C TYR A 192 6.64 1.54 14.60
N ILE A 193 6.64 2.87 14.61
CA ILE A 193 5.90 3.72 13.68
C ILE A 193 6.80 4.01 12.48
N TYR A 194 6.42 3.47 11.32
CA TYR A 194 7.18 3.69 10.09
C TYR A 194 6.96 5.09 9.51
N PRO A 195 8.00 5.73 8.96
CA PRO A 195 7.85 6.98 8.23
C PRO A 195 6.94 6.80 7.00
N THR A 196 5.98 7.71 6.82
CA THR A 196 5.04 7.70 5.69
C THR A 196 5.50 8.52 4.50
N GLU A 197 6.39 9.48 4.72
CA GLU A 197 6.83 10.45 3.71
C GLU A 197 8.34 10.58 3.74
N VAL A 198 9.02 9.71 3.01
CA VAL A 198 10.47 9.77 2.83
C VAL A 198 10.78 10.29 1.45
N LYS A 199 11.50 11.40 1.37
CA LYS A 199 11.86 12.02 0.09
C LYS A 199 13.04 11.29 -0.55
N VAL A 200 12.84 10.84 -1.79
CA VAL A 200 13.85 10.15 -2.60
C VAL A 200 14.01 10.90 -3.92
N GLY A 201 15.07 11.65 -4.06
CA GLY A 201 15.23 12.54 -5.20
C GLY A 201 14.07 13.56 -5.27
N SER A 202 13.30 13.53 -6.34
CA SER A 202 12.11 14.38 -6.54
C SER A 202 10.80 13.77 -6.04
N THR A 203 10.77 12.48 -5.65
CA THR A 203 9.57 11.73 -5.26
C THR A 203 9.51 11.46 -3.77
N TYR A 204 8.32 11.07 -3.28
CA TYR A 204 8.11 10.61 -1.90
C TYR A 204 7.78 9.12 -1.88
N THR A 205 8.25 8.41 -0.85
CA THR A 205 8.00 6.99 -0.64
C THR A 205 7.46 6.75 0.76
N ASN A 206 6.48 5.86 0.90
CA ASN A 206 5.97 5.40 2.18
C ASN A 206 6.69 4.11 2.60
N LEU A 207 7.68 4.23 3.49
CA LEU A 207 8.44 3.08 3.99
C LEU A 207 7.57 2.12 4.81
N GLY A 208 6.51 2.63 5.45
CA GLY A 208 5.57 1.81 6.20
C GLY A 208 4.74 0.91 5.29
N ALA A 209 4.26 1.45 4.17
CA ALA A 209 3.56 0.68 3.16
C ALA A 209 4.46 -0.42 2.56
N GLU A 210 5.72 -0.09 2.26
CA GLU A 210 6.69 -1.05 1.75
C GLU A 210 6.96 -2.16 2.76
N ALA A 211 7.26 -1.81 4.03
CA ALA A 211 7.50 -2.78 5.09
C ALA A 211 6.29 -3.68 5.35
N PHE A 212 5.07 -3.14 5.28
CA PHE A 212 3.83 -3.89 5.43
C PHE A 212 3.59 -4.85 4.25
N ASN A 213 3.74 -4.37 3.01
CA ASN A 213 3.58 -5.20 1.82
C ASN A 213 4.58 -6.35 1.75
N ASN A 214 5.80 -6.11 2.23
CA ASN A 214 6.87 -7.11 2.24
C ASN A 214 6.77 -8.12 3.38
N LEU A 215 5.87 -7.93 4.35
CA LEU A 215 5.74 -8.82 5.50
C LEU A 215 5.13 -10.16 5.08
N ASP A 216 5.75 -11.26 5.55
CA ASP A 216 5.23 -12.62 5.32
C ASP A 216 3.99 -12.86 6.20
N PRO A 217 2.83 -13.27 5.62
CA PRO A 217 1.63 -13.58 6.40
C PRO A 217 1.85 -14.62 7.52
N SER A 218 2.78 -15.56 7.33
CA SER A 218 3.05 -16.63 8.29
C SER A 218 3.62 -16.16 9.62
N VAL A 219 4.26 -14.97 9.65
CA VAL A 219 4.83 -14.39 10.87
C VAL A 219 3.86 -13.43 11.58
N VAL A 220 2.72 -13.13 11.00
CA VAL A 220 1.72 -12.23 11.57
C VAL A 220 0.88 -12.94 12.63
N GLU A 221 0.64 -12.31 13.78
CA GLU A 221 -0.28 -12.78 14.84
C GLU A 221 -1.63 -12.06 14.74
N SER A 222 -1.62 -10.72 14.49
CA SER A 222 -2.86 -9.94 14.34
C SER A 222 -2.64 -8.68 13.52
N ILE A 223 -3.68 -8.27 12.80
CA ILE A 223 -3.77 -6.98 12.11
C ILE A 223 -5.00 -6.26 12.65
N SER A 224 -4.81 -5.05 13.15
CA SER A 224 -5.87 -4.16 13.63
C SER A 224 -5.87 -2.86 12.85
N ILE A 225 -7.02 -2.43 12.39
CA ILE A 225 -7.19 -1.22 11.60
C ILE A 225 -7.99 -0.21 12.43
N LEU A 226 -7.34 0.90 12.80
CA LEU A 226 -7.93 1.98 13.58
C LEU A 226 -8.41 3.07 12.63
N LYS A 227 -9.70 3.37 12.64
CA LYS A 227 -10.36 4.18 11.61
C LYS A 227 -10.88 5.54 12.09
N ASP A 228 -11.08 5.70 13.40
CA ASP A 228 -11.72 6.87 14.01
C ASP A 228 -10.82 7.60 15.01
N ALA A 229 -11.42 8.20 16.01
CA ALA A 229 -10.73 8.84 17.12
C ALA A 229 -9.76 7.93 17.88
N SER A 230 -9.90 6.59 17.76
CA SER A 230 -8.95 5.62 18.33
C SER A 230 -7.56 5.71 17.69
N ALA A 231 -7.48 6.17 16.43
CA ALA A 231 -6.22 6.42 15.73
C ALA A 231 -5.44 7.61 16.34
N ALA A 232 -6.10 8.52 17.07
CA ALA A 232 -5.46 9.70 17.67
C ALA A 232 -4.34 9.35 18.66
N VAL A 233 -4.30 8.12 19.20
CA VAL A 233 -3.17 7.64 20.04
C VAL A 233 -1.84 7.66 19.31
N TYR A 234 -1.85 7.55 17.98
CA TYR A 234 -0.68 7.63 17.10
C TYR A 234 -0.44 9.05 16.54
N GLY A 235 -1.28 10.02 16.94
CA GLY A 235 -1.09 11.45 16.73
C GLY A 235 -1.47 11.96 15.37
N ALA A 236 -0.86 13.08 15.03
CA ALA A 236 -1.12 13.84 13.83
C ALA A 236 -0.94 13.04 12.54
N ARG A 237 0.00 12.10 12.50
CA ARG A 237 0.26 11.26 11.31
C ARG A 237 -0.81 10.18 11.07
N ALA A 238 -1.75 10.02 12.00
CA ALA A 238 -2.80 9.00 11.94
C ALA A 238 -4.15 9.51 11.39
N ALA A 239 -4.16 10.68 10.77
CA ALA A 239 -5.40 11.25 10.21
C ALA A 239 -6.04 10.34 9.15
N ASN A 240 -5.24 9.61 8.37
CA ASN A 240 -5.71 8.64 7.38
C ASN A 240 -5.95 7.23 7.96
N GLY A 241 -6.01 7.10 9.30
CA GLY A 241 -6.12 5.82 10.00
C GLY A 241 -4.77 5.14 10.24
N VAL A 242 -4.80 4.00 10.95
CA VAL A 242 -3.60 3.26 11.33
C VAL A 242 -3.80 1.77 11.07
N ILE A 243 -2.81 1.13 10.47
CA ILE A 243 -2.70 -0.32 10.37
C ILE A 243 -1.66 -0.77 11.38
N LEU A 244 -2.13 -1.48 12.40
CA LEU A 244 -1.32 -2.00 13.49
C LEU A 244 -1.10 -3.48 13.29
N VAL A 245 0.14 -3.91 13.16
CA VAL A 245 0.54 -5.29 12.99
C VAL A 245 1.28 -5.76 14.24
N THR A 246 0.84 -6.88 14.78
CA THR A 246 1.56 -7.61 15.81
C THR A 246 2.03 -8.93 15.24
N THR A 247 3.27 -9.26 15.47
CA THR A 247 3.86 -10.48 14.93
C THR A 247 3.95 -11.58 15.98
N LYS A 248 3.99 -12.84 15.52
CA LYS A 248 3.98 -14.04 16.36
C LYS A 248 5.12 -14.05 17.35
N LYS A 249 4.81 -14.49 18.57
CA LYS A 249 5.76 -14.78 19.65
C LYS A 249 5.70 -16.24 20.05
N GLY A 250 6.73 -16.75 20.69
CA GLY A 250 6.70 -18.12 21.24
C GLY A 250 5.61 -18.28 22.30
N LYS A 251 4.83 -19.35 22.22
CA LYS A 251 3.84 -19.76 23.25
C LYS A 251 4.46 -20.83 24.15
N LEU A 252 4.05 -20.85 25.43
CA LEU A 252 4.55 -21.81 26.39
C LEU A 252 4.34 -23.24 25.90
N GLY A 253 5.39 -24.04 25.88
CA GLY A 253 5.37 -25.42 25.39
C GLY A 253 6.65 -25.80 24.65
N ALA A 254 6.66 -27.04 24.12
CA ALA A 254 7.78 -27.50 23.30
C ALA A 254 7.96 -26.63 22.05
N PRO A 255 9.21 -26.52 21.52
CA PRO A 255 9.47 -25.83 20.28
C PRO A 255 8.60 -26.37 19.14
N LYS A 256 7.95 -25.47 18.41
CA LYS A 256 7.20 -25.80 17.19
C LYS A 256 7.96 -25.30 15.97
N ILE A 257 8.14 -26.19 14.99
CA ILE A 257 8.62 -25.86 13.67
C ILE A 257 7.45 -25.97 12.71
N SER A 258 7.21 -24.93 11.93
CA SER A 258 6.20 -24.93 10.88
C SER A 258 6.84 -24.59 9.54
N TYR A 259 6.42 -25.28 8.50
CA TYR A 259 6.72 -24.96 7.12
C TYR A 259 5.41 -24.66 6.40
N ASN A 260 5.40 -23.56 5.64
CA ASN A 260 4.31 -23.24 4.73
C ASN A 260 4.88 -23.01 3.34
N GLY A 261 4.30 -23.68 2.34
CA GLY A 261 4.68 -23.54 0.93
C GLY A 261 3.44 -23.25 0.09
N THR A 262 3.49 -22.17 -0.69
CA THR A 262 2.43 -21.77 -1.62
C THR A 262 2.97 -21.66 -3.03
N PHE A 263 2.16 -22.12 -3.99
CA PHE A 263 2.45 -22.04 -5.42
C PHE A 263 1.23 -21.43 -6.12
N GLY A 264 1.46 -20.49 -7.00
CA GLY A 264 0.43 -19.84 -7.79
C GLY A 264 0.84 -19.71 -9.25
N ILE A 265 -0.14 -19.70 -10.12
CA ILE A 265 0.03 -19.38 -11.55
C ILE A 265 -0.82 -18.15 -11.84
N THR A 266 -0.21 -17.14 -12.44
CA THR A 266 -0.86 -15.92 -12.86
C THR A 266 -0.96 -15.91 -14.37
N ASP A 267 -2.18 -15.69 -14.89
CA ASP A 267 -2.46 -15.59 -16.32
C ASP A 267 -3.55 -14.55 -16.58
N GLU A 268 -3.74 -14.15 -17.82
CA GLU A 268 -4.82 -13.23 -18.19
C GLU A 268 -6.19 -13.89 -18.04
N VAL A 269 -7.15 -13.15 -17.53
CA VAL A 269 -8.55 -13.59 -17.38
C VAL A 269 -9.28 -13.49 -18.71
N SER A 270 -8.98 -12.44 -19.49
CA SER A 270 -9.57 -12.22 -20.82
C SER A 270 -8.67 -11.30 -21.64
N ARG A 271 -8.70 -11.47 -22.96
CA ARG A 271 -8.01 -10.61 -23.92
C ARG A 271 -9.02 -10.01 -24.88
N PRO A 272 -8.97 -8.69 -25.16
CA PRO A 272 -9.80 -8.10 -26.21
C PRO A 272 -9.49 -8.74 -27.56
N LYS A 273 -10.54 -9.02 -28.34
CA LYS A 273 -10.35 -9.51 -29.71
C LYS A 273 -9.93 -8.36 -30.61
N MET A 274 -8.75 -8.47 -31.20
CA MET A 274 -8.22 -7.51 -32.16
C MET A 274 -8.58 -7.91 -33.58
N LEU A 275 -8.57 -6.94 -34.49
CA LEU A 275 -8.74 -7.18 -35.93
C LEU A 275 -7.48 -7.88 -36.47
N ASN A 276 -7.66 -8.84 -37.35
CA ASN A 276 -6.53 -9.37 -38.13
C ASN A 276 -6.03 -8.34 -39.15
N ALA A 277 -4.88 -8.59 -39.79
CA ALA A 277 -4.27 -7.65 -40.72
C ALA A 277 -5.23 -7.24 -41.84
N TYR A 278 -5.95 -8.20 -42.45
CA TYR A 278 -6.89 -7.92 -43.53
C TYR A 278 -8.10 -7.09 -43.07
N GLU A 279 -8.68 -7.44 -41.93
CA GLU A 279 -9.79 -6.67 -41.34
C GLU A 279 -9.36 -5.25 -41.00
N TYR A 280 -8.15 -5.09 -40.43
CA TYR A 280 -7.54 -3.80 -40.15
C TYR A 280 -7.37 -2.96 -41.42
N GLY A 281 -6.80 -3.54 -42.49
CA GLY A 281 -6.61 -2.84 -43.75
C GLY A 281 -7.92 -2.39 -44.38
N LYS A 282 -8.98 -3.22 -44.29
CA LYS A 282 -10.31 -2.82 -44.72
C LYS A 282 -10.90 -1.67 -43.89
N LEU A 283 -10.75 -1.74 -42.57
CA LEU A 283 -11.23 -0.68 -41.70
C LEU A 283 -10.46 0.62 -41.95
N TRP A 284 -9.14 0.54 -42.09
CA TRP A 284 -8.29 1.66 -42.46
C TRP A 284 -8.77 2.34 -43.73
N ASN A 285 -8.97 1.57 -44.81
CA ASN A 285 -9.47 2.10 -46.08
C ASN A 285 -10.83 2.77 -45.91
N ALA A 286 -11.74 2.16 -45.15
CA ALA A 286 -13.05 2.73 -44.89
C ALA A 286 -12.98 4.06 -44.14
N VAL A 287 -12.14 4.16 -43.12
CA VAL A 287 -11.93 5.38 -42.31
C VAL A 287 -11.33 6.49 -43.19
N ARG A 288 -10.28 6.17 -43.97
CA ARG A 288 -9.62 7.15 -44.86
C ARG A 288 -10.56 7.64 -45.97
N MET A 289 -11.36 6.77 -46.55
CA MET A 289 -12.35 7.16 -47.55
C MET A 289 -13.51 7.99 -46.97
N ALA A 290 -13.75 7.86 -45.67
CA ALA A 290 -14.81 8.63 -45.00
C ALA A 290 -14.31 9.99 -44.47
N ASP A 291 -13.02 10.24 -44.44
CA ASP A 291 -12.44 11.49 -43.90
C ASP A 291 -12.59 12.62 -44.92
N PRO A 292 -13.39 13.65 -44.63
CA PRO A 292 -13.63 14.76 -45.54
C PRO A 292 -12.46 15.76 -45.59
N THR A 293 -11.55 15.70 -44.65
CA THR A 293 -10.44 16.67 -44.50
C THR A 293 -9.25 16.32 -45.38
N GLU A 294 -9.16 15.10 -45.89
CA GLU A 294 -8.06 14.61 -46.71
C GLU A 294 -8.20 14.93 -48.24
N THR A 295 -8.64 16.09 -48.57
CA THR A 295 -8.79 16.52 -49.96
C THR A 295 -7.45 16.75 -50.71
N SER A 296 -6.34 16.74 -50.00
CA SER A 296 -5.01 17.03 -50.54
C SER A 296 -4.11 15.81 -50.72
N ILE A 297 -4.54 14.62 -50.28
CA ILE A 297 -3.73 13.40 -50.35
C ILE A 297 -4.13 12.57 -51.57
N ASP A 298 -3.10 12.11 -52.33
CA ASP A 298 -3.28 11.13 -53.39
C ASP A 298 -4.02 9.90 -52.81
N PRO A 299 -5.25 9.60 -53.26
CA PRO A 299 -6.02 8.45 -52.75
C PRO A 299 -5.26 7.12 -52.81
N LEU A 300 -4.35 6.98 -53.79
CA LEU A 300 -3.51 5.79 -53.95
C LEU A 300 -2.44 5.65 -52.83
N ARG A 301 -2.13 6.73 -52.16
CA ARG A 301 -1.16 6.72 -51.05
C ARG A 301 -1.84 6.62 -49.67
N ALA A 302 -3.12 6.93 -49.59
CA ALA A 302 -3.83 6.98 -48.31
C ALA A 302 -4.45 5.63 -47.92
N ILE A 303 -4.66 4.71 -48.86
CA ILE A 303 -5.36 3.44 -48.65
C ILE A 303 -4.53 2.25 -49.11
N PHE A 304 -4.74 1.09 -48.47
CA PHE A 304 -4.20 -0.20 -48.89
C PHE A 304 -4.83 -0.62 -50.25
N GLN A 305 -4.01 -0.96 -51.22
CA GLN A 305 -4.44 -1.42 -52.51
C GLN A 305 -4.93 -2.89 -52.44
N GLN A 306 -5.63 -3.38 -53.50
CA GLN A 306 -6.22 -4.71 -53.46
C GLN A 306 -5.22 -5.85 -53.34
N ASP A 307 -4.02 -5.71 -53.91
CA ASP A 307 -2.90 -6.66 -53.80
C ASP A 307 -2.34 -6.68 -52.39
N GLU A 308 -2.23 -5.51 -51.74
CA GLU A 308 -1.82 -5.37 -50.32
C GLU A 308 -2.84 -6.05 -49.40
N LEU A 309 -4.12 -5.78 -49.58
CA LEU A 309 -5.21 -6.45 -48.83
C LEU A 309 -5.19 -7.97 -49.02
N ASN A 310 -4.87 -8.45 -50.22
CA ASN A 310 -4.75 -9.89 -50.48
C ASN A 310 -3.56 -10.50 -49.71
N ALA A 311 -2.42 -9.83 -49.68
CA ALA A 311 -1.25 -10.26 -48.92
C ALA A 311 -1.52 -10.25 -47.39
N MET A 312 -2.23 -9.26 -46.89
CA MET A 312 -2.60 -9.14 -45.46
C MET A 312 -3.45 -10.32 -44.95
N LYS A 313 -4.09 -11.12 -45.84
CA LYS A 313 -4.81 -12.34 -45.42
C LYS A 313 -3.90 -13.42 -44.82
N SER A 314 -2.64 -13.43 -45.19
CA SER A 314 -1.64 -14.41 -44.75
C SER A 314 -0.71 -13.86 -43.65
N LEU A 315 -0.75 -12.56 -43.35
CA LEU A 315 0.10 -11.93 -42.36
C LEU A 315 -0.56 -11.99 -40.98
N HIS A 316 0.19 -12.49 -39.98
CA HIS A 316 -0.30 -12.61 -38.61
C HIS A 316 0.85 -12.53 -37.63
N TYR A 317 1.27 -11.30 -37.29
CA TYR A 317 2.33 -11.03 -36.32
C TYR A 317 1.71 -10.54 -35.01
N ASP A 318 1.11 -11.46 -34.25
CA ASP A 318 0.58 -11.18 -32.93
C ASP A 318 1.73 -11.20 -31.91
N LEU A 319 2.24 -10.03 -31.58
CA LEU A 319 3.35 -9.91 -30.65
C LEU A 319 2.95 -10.21 -29.21
N LEU A 320 1.71 -9.87 -28.84
CA LEU A 320 1.27 -10.16 -27.47
C LEU A 320 1.13 -11.66 -27.24
N ASP A 321 0.57 -12.39 -28.20
CA ASP A 321 0.48 -13.85 -28.11
C ASP A 321 1.86 -14.52 -28.08
N LYS A 322 2.80 -13.97 -28.83
CA LYS A 322 4.17 -14.47 -28.91
C LYS A 322 4.97 -14.35 -27.60
N TYR A 323 4.74 -13.27 -26.84
CA TYR A 323 5.56 -12.92 -25.67
C TYR A 323 4.84 -13.04 -24.33
N TRP A 324 3.55 -13.32 -24.36
CA TRP A 324 2.78 -13.55 -23.13
C TRP A 324 3.00 -14.98 -22.65
N GLU A 325 3.38 -15.13 -21.39
CA GLU A 325 3.57 -16.42 -20.73
C GLU A 325 2.83 -16.46 -19.40
N SER A 326 2.30 -17.62 -19.04
CA SER A 326 1.78 -17.85 -17.70
C SER A 326 2.91 -17.77 -16.68
N ALA A 327 2.76 -16.93 -15.67
CA ALA A 327 3.80 -16.66 -14.68
C ALA A 327 3.65 -17.48 -13.42
N LEU A 328 4.76 -18.00 -12.90
CA LEU A 328 4.81 -18.77 -11.65
C LEU A 328 5.08 -17.85 -10.47
N THR A 329 4.38 -18.09 -9.39
CA THR A 329 4.66 -17.47 -8.08
C THR A 329 4.85 -18.58 -7.05
N GLN A 330 5.89 -18.49 -6.22
CA GLN A 330 6.15 -19.45 -5.16
C GLN A 330 6.58 -18.74 -3.88
N GLN A 331 6.15 -19.27 -2.75
CA GLN A 331 6.55 -18.80 -1.43
C GLN A 331 6.84 -19.97 -0.50
N HIS A 332 7.92 -19.88 0.24
CA HIS A 332 8.36 -20.89 1.21
C HIS A 332 8.70 -20.20 2.53
N SER A 333 8.08 -20.61 3.62
CA SER A 333 8.28 -20.03 4.94
C SER A 333 8.58 -21.12 5.96
N VAL A 334 9.64 -20.95 6.73
CA VAL A 334 10.00 -21.81 7.85
C VAL A 334 10.01 -20.99 9.12
N ASN A 335 9.23 -21.40 10.12
CA ASN A 335 9.12 -20.70 11.40
C ASN A 335 9.41 -21.66 12.55
N LEU A 336 10.19 -21.19 13.51
CA LEU A 336 10.48 -21.82 14.79
C LEU A 336 9.95 -20.93 15.91
N SER A 337 9.15 -21.46 16.82
CA SER A 337 8.65 -20.75 17.97
C SER A 337 8.58 -21.62 19.20
N GLY A 338 8.75 -21.02 20.37
CA GLY A 338 8.62 -21.71 21.64
C GLY A 338 8.78 -20.79 22.84
N ALA A 339 8.36 -21.23 24.00
CA ALA A 339 8.60 -20.50 25.23
C ALA A 339 8.76 -21.44 26.43
N THR A 340 9.60 -20.97 27.36
CA THR A 340 9.73 -21.47 28.71
C THR A 340 9.11 -20.47 29.68
N GLU A 341 9.08 -20.75 30.95
CA GLU A 341 8.65 -19.78 31.98
C GLU A 341 9.48 -18.48 32.00
N LYS A 342 10.74 -18.55 31.56
CA LYS A 342 11.71 -17.46 31.65
C LYS A 342 11.96 -16.76 30.30
N ALA A 343 11.77 -17.45 29.19
CA ALA A 343 12.08 -16.91 27.88
C ALA A 343 11.10 -17.41 26.82
N SER A 344 10.69 -16.52 25.94
CA SER A 344 9.94 -16.81 24.72
C SER A 344 10.77 -16.40 23.53
N TYR A 345 10.78 -17.21 22.49
CA TYR A 345 11.58 -16.98 21.29
C TYR A 345 10.78 -17.30 20.03
N PHE A 346 11.13 -16.59 18.99
CA PHE A 346 10.62 -16.80 17.63
C PHE A 346 11.77 -16.57 16.64
N ALA A 347 11.85 -17.41 15.60
CA ALA A 347 12.71 -17.21 14.44
C ALA A 347 11.98 -17.67 13.19
N GLY A 348 12.02 -16.87 12.12
CA GLY A 348 11.40 -17.19 10.85
C GLY A 348 12.25 -16.70 9.68
N ILE A 349 12.23 -17.48 8.61
CA ILE A 349 12.81 -17.13 7.31
C ILE A 349 11.83 -17.50 6.22
N SER A 350 11.66 -16.63 5.23
CA SER A 350 10.86 -16.96 4.06
C SER A 350 11.51 -16.48 2.77
N TYR A 351 11.23 -17.19 1.71
CA TYR A 351 11.62 -16.87 0.33
C TYR A 351 10.36 -16.74 -0.51
N PHE A 352 10.27 -15.65 -1.26
CA PHE A 352 9.23 -15.37 -2.24
C PHE A 352 9.86 -15.16 -3.59
N ASP A 353 9.26 -15.72 -4.63
CA ASP A 353 9.71 -15.62 -6.01
C ASP A 353 8.51 -15.49 -6.93
N GLN A 354 8.56 -14.54 -7.84
CA GLN A 354 7.47 -14.21 -8.75
C GLN A 354 8.00 -13.83 -10.11
N ASP A 355 7.62 -14.60 -11.13
CA ASP A 355 7.86 -14.29 -12.52
C ASP A 355 6.81 -13.32 -13.07
N GLY A 356 7.14 -12.60 -14.14
CA GLY A 356 6.21 -11.76 -14.88
C GLY A 356 5.67 -12.46 -16.11
N ASN A 357 4.47 -12.05 -16.54
CA ASN A 357 3.82 -12.60 -17.74
C ASN A 357 4.39 -12.06 -19.05
N LEU A 358 5.11 -10.91 -19.01
CA LEU A 358 5.57 -10.22 -20.19
C LEU A 358 7.03 -9.79 -20.05
N GLY A 359 7.91 -10.44 -20.78
CA GLY A 359 9.32 -10.09 -20.91
C GLY A 359 10.16 -10.33 -19.65
N LYS A 360 11.29 -9.61 -19.56
CA LYS A 360 12.25 -9.70 -18.44
C LYS A 360 11.73 -8.99 -17.20
N LEU A 361 10.79 -9.57 -16.53
CA LEU A 361 10.24 -9.03 -15.28
C LEU A 361 10.21 -10.15 -14.25
N ASP A 362 11.02 -10.03 -13.20
CA ASP A 362 11.03 -10.97 -12.08
C ASP A 362 11.26 -10.23 -10.76
N TYR A 363 10.76 -10.81 -9.69
CA TYR A 363 10.96 -10.33 -8.35
C TYR A 363 11.18 -11.47 -7.39
N ASN A 364 12.25 -11.40 -6.60
CA ASN A 364 12.46 -12.31 -5.49
C ASN A 364 12.78 -11.56 -4.20
N ARG A 365 12.37 -12.16 -3.06
CA ARG A 365 12.52 -11.56 -1.74
C ARG A 365 12.78 -12.62 -0.67
N TRP A 366 13.78 -12.33 0.14
CA TRP A 366 14.03 -13.03 1.39
C TRP A 366 13.52 -12.17 2.56
N ASN A 367 12.74 -12.78 3.46
CA ASN A 367 12.38 -12.15 4.73
C ASN A 367 13.04 -12.92 5.86
N TYR A 368 13.45 -12.22 6.90
CA TYR A 368 13.99 -12.82 8.10
C TYR A 368 13.47 -12.10 9.33
N ARG A 369 13.26 -12.87 10.39
CA ARG A 369 12.81 -12.36 11.66
C ARG A 369 13.29 -13.26 12.80
N ALA A 370 13.82 -12.67 13.83
CA ALA A 370 14.15 -13.37 15.07
C ALA A 370 13.87 -12.46 16.27
N GLY A 371 13.38 -13.04 17.35
CA GLY A 371 13.12 -12.30 18.57
C GLY A 371 13.16 -13.16 19.82
N VAL A 372 13.50 -12.53 20.92
CA VAL A 372 13.50 -13.15 22.23
C VAL A 372 12.95 -12.17 23.27
N ASP A 373 12.01 -12.65 24.09
CA ASP A 373 11.50 -11.97 25.27
C ASP A 373 12.01 -12.72 26.50
N VAL A 374 12.72 -12.07 27.42
CA VAL A 374 13.33 -12.68 28.61
C VAL A 374 12.79 -12.05 29.89
N LYS A 375 12.32 -12.86 30.81
CA LYS A 375 12.03 -12.47 32.17
C LYS A 375 13.31 -12.56 33.02
N ILE A 376 14.05 -11.45 33.12
CA ILE A 376 15.30 -11.38 33.88
C ILE A 376 15.03 -11.63 35.37
N SER A 377 13.89 -11.10 35.84
CA SER A 377 13.39 -11.32 37.19
C SER A 377 11.86 -11.33 37.21
N LYS A 378 11.22 -11.50 38.35
CA LYS A 378 9.76 -11.35 38.48
C LYS A 378 9.26 -9.97 38.07
N TRP A 379 10.14 -8.96 38.08
CA TRP A 379 9.81 -7.55 37.92
C TRP A 379 10.43 -6.92 36.66
N ILE A 380 11.39 -7.59 36.05
CA ILE A 380 12.13 -7.06 34.91
C ILE A 380 11.97 -7.99 33.73
N LYS A 381 11.48 -7.43 32.61
CA LYS A 381 11.44 -8.11 31.33
C LYS A 381 12.25 -7.32 30.32
N ALA A 382 12.98 -8.02 29.47
CA ALA A 382 13.67 -7.45 28.34
C ALA A 382 13.27 -8.19 27.07
N ASN A 383 13.19 -7.46 25.95
CA ASN A 383 12.96 -8.04 24.64
C ASN A 383 13.93 -7.45 23.64
N VAL A 384 14.36 -8.27 22.70
CA VAL A 384 15.11 -7.86 21.52
C VAL A 384 14.55 -8.61 20.32
N GLN A 385 14.35 -7.87 19.24
CA GLN A 385 13.85 -8.40 17.99
C GLN A 385 14.62 -7.77 16.83
N VAL A 386 14.95 -8.59 15.84
CA VAL A 386 15.51 -8.17 14.56
C VAL A 386 14.61 -8.72 13.45
N SER A 387 14.27 -7.89 12.50
CA SER A 387 13.49 -8.29 11.32
C SER A 387 13.95 -7.49 10.11
N GLY A 388 13.70 -8.03 8.93
CA GLY A 388 13.98 -7.32 7.70
C GLY A 388 13.70 -8.16 6.47
N ASP A 389 13.94 -7.54 5.31
CA ASP A 389 13.83 -8.17 4.02
C ASP A 389 14.98 -7.75 3.09
N TYR A 390 15.25 -8.60 2.12
CA TYR A 390 16.12 -8.33 0.99
C TYR A 390 15.40 -8.72 -0.28
N GLY A 391 15.07 -7.73 -1.12
CA GLY A 391 14.35 -7.90 -2.38
C GLY A 391 15.22 -7.56 -3.57
N LYS A 392 15.01 -8.26 -4.68
CA LYS A 392 15.61 -7.95 -5.98
C LYS A 392 14.54 -8.00 -7.06
N LYS A 393 14.40 -6.90 -7.79
CA LYS A 393 13.52 -6.76 -8.94
C LYS A 393 14.32 -6.48 -10.19
N ASN A 394 14.14 -7.29 -11.22
CA ASN A 394 14.67 -7.02 -12.55
C ASN A 394 13.52 -6.55 -13.44
N THR A 395 13.78 -5.54 -14.25
CA THR A 395 12.85 -5.06 -15.27
C THR A 395 13.62 -4.76 -16.54
N PRO A 396 12.97 -4.76 -17.71
CA PRO A 396 13.57 -4.18 -18.90
C PRO A 396 13.95 -2.72 -18.63
N LEU A 397 15.09 -2.28 -19.16
CA LEU A 397 15.51 -0.88 -19.04
C LEU A 397 14.52 0.02 -19.79
N ASN A 398 14.22 -0.34 -21.02
CA ASN A 398 13.32 0.37 -21.91
C ASN A 398 12.01 -0.38 -22.06
N GLN A 399 10.93 0.34 -22.11
CA GLN A 399 9.57 -0.17 -22.28
C GLN A 399 8.95 0.43 -23.54
N VAL A 400 8.24 -0.39 -24.32
CA VAL A 400 7.69 0.04 -25.62
C VAL A 400 6.56 1.04 -25.49
N GLY A 401 5.77 0.93 -24.45
CA GLY A 401 4.63 1.81 -24.18
C GLY A 401 4.91 2.97 -23.25
N GLY A 402 6.16 3.18 -22.82
CA GLY A 402 6.58 4.20 -21.86
C GLY A 402 6.89 3.64 -20.47
N SER A 403 6.49 4.31 -19.39
CA SER A 403 6.96 4.01 -18.03
C SER A 403 6.18 2.90 -17.29
N SER A 404 5.21 2.24 -17.90
CA SER A 404 4.38 1.25 -17.22
C SER A 404 4.20 -0.04 -18.03
N ALA A 405 4.09 -1.18 -17.33
CA ALA A 405 3.86 -2.47 -17.97
C ALA A 405 2.49 -2.57 -18.66
N GLU A 406 1.48 -1.81 -18.22
CA GLU A 406 0.20 -1.72 -18.92
C GLU A 406 0.33 -1.11 -20.31
N LYS A 407 1.22 -0.12 -20.44
CA LYS A 407 1.48 0.50 -21.73
C LYS A 407 2.23 -0.46 -22.65
N ASP A 408 3.14 -1.27 -22.15
CA ASP A 408 3.79 -2.34 -22.92
C ASP A 408 2.74 -3.35 -23.43
N TYR A 409 1.86 -3.83 -22.55
CA TYR A 409 0.76 -4.72 -22.90
C TYR A 409 -0.11 -4.10 -23.99
N ASN A 410 -0.58 -2.88 -23.81
CA ASN A 410 -1.42 -2.18 -24.79
C ASN A 410 -0.71 -1.95 -26.12
N THR A 411 0.58 -1.63 -26.11
CA THR A 411 1.35 -1.41 -27.33
C THR A 411 1.52 -2.72 -28.12
N LEU A 412 1.80 -3.83 -27.43
CA LEU A 412 1.89 -5.14 -28.10
C LEU A 412 0.53 -5.65 -28.56
N LEU A 413 -0.54 -5.42 -27.79
CA LEU A 413 -1.90 -5.76 -28.15
C LEU A 413 -2.35 -5.03 -29.43
N THR A 414 -1.98 -3.74 -29.56
CA THR A 414 -2.34 -2.90 -30.71
C THR A 414 -1.32 -2.93 -31.84
N HIS A 415 -0.29 -3.79 -31.75
CA HIS A 415 0.71 -3.95 -32.78
C HIS A 415 0.04 -4.36 -34.11
N PRO A 416 0.32 -3.67 -35.23
CA PRO A 416 -0.25 -4.03 -36.51
C PRO A 416 0.20 -5.42 -36.99
N TYR A 417 -0.73 -6.34 -37.15
CA TYR A 417 -0.43 -7.75 -37.49
C TYR A 417 0.25 -7.97 -38.84
N TYR A 418 0.47 -6.92 -39.65
CA TYR A 418 1.22 -6.98 -40.88
C TYR A 418 2.68 -6.53 -40.76
N ILE A 419 3.12 -6.04 -39.60
CA ILE A 419 4.50 -5.59 -39.37
C ILE A 419 5.28 -6.71 -38.68
N PRO A 420 6.31 -7.31 -39.36
CA PRO A 420 7.15 -8.33 -38.74
C PRO A 420 8.16 -7.71 -37.77
N GLU A 421 8.67 -8.49 -36.84
CA GLU A 421 9.78 -8.06 -35.95
C GLU A 421 11.13 -8.08 -36.63
N TYR A 422 11.33 -9.00 -37.57
CA TYR A 422 12.56 -9.18 -38.33
C TYR A 422 12.30 -9.41 -39.81
N VAL A 423 13.25 -8.92 -40.63
CA VAL A 423 13.40 -9.32 -42.01
C VAL A 423 14.80 -9.80 -42.18
N GLY A 424 15.00 -11.11 -42.34
CA GLY A 424 16.35 -11.73 -42.23
C GLY A 424 16.98 -11.46 -40.86
N GLU A 425 18.17 -10.88 -40.86
CA GLU A 425 18.90 -10.49 -39.63
C GLU A 425 18.57 -9.07 -39.12
N TYR A 426 17.78 -8.30 -39.86
CA TYR A 426 17.50 -6.91 -39.57
C TYR A 426 16.28 -6.78 -38.67
N ALA A 427 16.48 -6.13 -37.52
CA ALA A 427 15.39 -5.83 -36.58
C ALA A 427 14.52 -4.68 -37.09
N VAL A 428 13.25 -4.94 -37.26
CA VAL A 428 12.30 -3.98 -37.79
C VAL A 428 11.76 -3.08 -36.69
N ALA A 429 11.75 -1.77 -36.94
CA ALA A 429 11.14 -0.80 -36.06
C ALA A 429 9.61 -0.82 -36.25
N ALA A 430 8.86 -1.16 -35.23
CA ALA A 430 7.42 -0.94 -35.20
C ALA A 430 7.15 0.51 -34.78
N TYR A 431 6.09 1.09 -35.34
CA TYR A 431 5.63 2.41 -34.91
C TYR A 431 4.82 2.28 -33.62
N GLY A 432 5.23 3.04 -32.61
CA GLY A 432 4.37 3.31 -31.47
C GLY A 432 3.22 4.24 -31.85
N PRO A 433 2.15 4.32 -31.07
CA PRO A 433 1.06 5.26 -31.32
C PRO A 433 1.60 6.69 -31.38
N THR A 434 1.32 7.39 -32.46
CA THR A 434 1.76 8.77 -32.74
C THR A 434 1.07 9.80 -31.85
N ASN A 435 1.01 9.58 -30.55
CA ASN A 435 0.45 10.56 -29.65
C ASN A 435 1.57 11.47 -29.15
N SER A 436 1.68 12.67 -29.73
CA SER A 436 2.70 13.66 -29.45
C SER A 436 2.77 14.16 -27.98
N SER A 437 1.82 13.78 -27.16
CA SER A 437 1.77 14.17 -25.75
C SER A 437 2.39 13.14 -24.80
N VAL A 438 2.81 11.99 -25.31
CA VAL A 438 3.39 10.91 -24.49
C VAL A 438 4.84 10.74 -24.92
N SER A 439 5.76 10.99 -24.02
CA SER A 439 7.20 10.83 -24.16
C SER A 439 7.57 9.34 -24.29
N ASN A 440 7.23 8.70 -25.39
CA ASN A 440 7.36 7.27 -25.54
C ASN A 440 8.35 6.92 -26.65
N ILE A 441 8.88 5.72 -26.57
CA ILE A 441 9.63 5.11 -27.64
C ILE A 441 8.75 5.11 -28.89
N GLN A 442 9.04 5.98 -29.85
CA GLN A 442 8.28 6.10 -31.08
C GLN A 442 8.48 4.91 -32.02
N ASN A 443 9.69 4.31 -31.93
CA ASN A 443 10.08 3.14 -32.69
C ASN A 443 10.61 2.08 -31.75
N TYR A 444 10.12 0.87 -31.85
CA TYR A 444 10.54 -0.22 -31.00
C TYR A 444 10.65 -1.54 -31.74
N ASN A 445 11.44 -2.45 -31.18
CA ASN A 445 11.41 -3.87 -31.47
C ASN A 445 11.45 -4.59 -30.13
N PHE A 446 10.37 -5.25 -29.77
CA PHE A 446 10.23 -5.83 -28.44
C PHE A 446 11.25 -6.95 -28.19
N ASN A 447 11.56 -7.76 -29.23
CA ASN A 447 12.57 -8.79 -29.12
C ASN A 447 13.95 -8.23 -28.78
N VAL A 448 14.35 -7.14 -29.45
CA VAL A 448 15.64 -6.46 -29.16
C VAL A 448 15.65 -5.96 -27.72
N LEU A 449 14.58 -5.29 -27.27
CA LEU A 449 14.49 -4.79 -25.88
C LEU A 449 14.59 -5.90 -24.85
N GLN A 450 14.10 -7.09 -25.15
CA GLN A 450 14.17 -8.23 -24.23
C GLN A 450 15.53 -8.94 -24.26
N ASN A 451 16.26 -8.93 -25.38
CA ASN A 451 17.44 -9.77 -25.59
C ASN A 451 18.76 -9.01 -25.71
N ASN A 452 18.78 -7.68 -25.75
CA ASN A 452 19.98 -6.86 -25.95
C ASN A 452 20.95 -6.81 -24.75
N GLY A 453 20.63 -7.46 -23.63
CA GLY A 453 21.47 -7.41 -22.44
C GLY A 453 21.22 -6.21 -21.51
N ASP A 454 20.39 -5.25 -21.91
CA ASP A 454 19.98 -4.12 -21.10
C ASP A 454 19.18 -4.59 -19.88
N TYR A 455 19.32 -3.86 -18.77
CA TYR A 455 18.56 -4.15 -17.55
C TYR A 455 18.40 -2.94 -16.65
N LYS A 456 17.30 -2.93 -15.90
CA LYS A 456 17.09 -2.13 -14.71
C LYS A 456 16.93 -3.06 -13.53
N ARG A 457 17.84 -2.98 -12.58
CA ARG A 457 17.88 -3.85 -11.40
C ARG A 457 17.73 -3.02 -10.15
N ASN A 458 16.62 -3.23 -9.45
CA ASN A 458 16.37 -2.62 -8.15
C ASN A 458 16.61 -3.65 -7.04
N MET A 459 17.35 -3.25 -6.01
CA MET A 459 17.66 -4.07 -4.84
C MET A 459 17.27 -3.29 -3.58
N THR A 460 16.35 -3.84 -2.80
CA THR A 460 15.93 -3.31 -1.51
C THR A 460 16.53 -4.12 -0.38
N SER A 461 16.94 -3.46 0.69
CA SER A 461 17.39 -4.11 1.92
C SER A 461 16.90 -3.32 3.12
N ASN A 462 16.02 -3.91 3.88
CA ASN A 462 15.40 -3.32 5.04
C ASN A 462 15.80 -4.10 6.29
N MET A 463 16.17 -3.40 7.35
CA MET A 463 16.47 -3.99 8.66
C MET A 463 15.84 -3.15 9.75
N ASN A 464 15.15 -3.81 10.67
CA ASN A 464 14.57 -3.19 11.86
C ASN A 464 15.04 -3.94 13.10
N ILE A 465 15.49 -3.18 14.10
CA ILE A 465 15.89 -3.69 15.42
C ILE A 465 15.02 -3.02 16.47
N ASN A 466 14.31 -3.82 17.26
CA ASN A 466 13.50 -3.37 18.39
C ASN A 466 14.07 -3.93 19.68
N ALA A 467 14.35 -3.08 20.66
CA ALA A 467 14.78 -3.47 22.00
C ALA A 467 13.89 -2.81 23.05
N GLY A 468 13.52 -3.54 24.08
CA GLY A 468 12.67 -3.04 25.13
C GLY A 468 13.06 -3.54 26.51
N LEU A 469 12.82 -2.70 27.50
CA LEU A 469 12.98 -3.02 28.92
C LEU A 469 11.72 -2.59 29.66
N GLU A 470 11.10 -3.52 30.40
CA GLU A 470 9.91 -3.28 31.23
C GLU A 470 10.23 -3.56 32.70
N TYR A 471 9.85 -2.65 33.58
CA TYR A 471 9.89 -2.80 34.99
C TYR A 471 8.50 -2.76 35.62
N ASP A 472 8.10 -3.80 36.35
CA ASP A 472 6.80 -3.95 37.00
C ASP A 472 6.92 -3.71 38.50
N PHE A 473 6.15 -2.74 39.03
CA PHE A 473 6.12 -2.38 40.46
C PHE A 473 5.18 -3.27 41.29
N GLY A 474 4.76 -4.44 40.78
CA GLY A 474 3.83 -5.34 41.46
C GLY A 474 4.24 -5.80 42.88
N TRP A 475 5.51 -5.64 43.25
CA TRP A 475 6.02 -5.89 44.60
C TRP A 475 5.59 -4.84 45.62
N ASN A 476 5.28 -3.62 45.18
CA ASN A 476 4.91 -2.52 46.06
C ASN A 476 3.37 -2.40 46.13
N LYS A 477 2.79 -2.50 47.30
CA LYS A 477 1.35 -2.44 47.53
C LYS A 477 0.70 -1.16 46.97
N TRP A 478 1.38 -0.03 46.99
CA TRP A 478 0.88 1.26 46.57
C TRP A 478 1.00 1.44 45.04
N LEU A 479 2.08 0.88 44.47
CA LEU A 479 2.40 1.00 43.03
C LEU A 479 2.00 -0.26 42.24
N LYS A 480 1.28 -1.21 42.85
CA LYS A 480 0.79 -2.41 42.16
C LYS A 480 -0.08 -2.03 40.97
N GLY A 481 0.32 -2.48 39.80
CA GLY A 481 -0.32 -2.13 38.53
C GLY A 481 0.44 -1.07 37.73
N LEU A 482 1.46 -0.42 38.30
CA LEU A 482 2.34 0.48 37.56
C LEU A 482 3.46 -0.32 36.89
N LYS A 483 3.67 -0.02 35.63
CA LYS A 483 4.77 -0.53 34.80
C LYS A 483 5.47 0.62 34.12
N LEU A 484 6.79 0.59 34.11
CA LEU A 484 7.59 1.48 33.26
C LEU A 484 8.20 0.68 32.14
N LYS A 485 8.11 1.18 30.92
CA LYS A 485 8.66 0.54 29.74
C LYS A 485 9.48 1.55 28.95
N PHE A 486 10.69 1.16 28.59
CA PHE A 486 11.52 1.85 27.62
C PHE A 486 11.64 0.99 26.36
N THR A 487 11.46 1.57 25.18
CA THR A 487 11.73 0.91 23.90
C THR A 487 12.61 1.76 23.03
N TYR A 488 13.52 1.11 22.34
CA TYR A 488 14.35 1.68 21.29
C TYR A 488 14.17 0.89 20.01
N SER A 489 13.86 1.55 18.92
CA SER A 489 13.74 0.97 17.62
C SER A 489 14.65 1.68 16.64
N LYS A 490 15.39 0.92 15.83
CA LYS A 490 16.24 1.44 14.74
C LYS A 490 15.84 0.76 13.44
N SER A 491 15.53 1.53 12.41
CA SER A 491 15.26 1.04 11.06
C SER A 491 16.29 1.60 10.08
N VAL A 492 16.87 0.72 9.27
CA VAL A 492 17.76 1.09 8.16
C VAL A 492 17.16 0.52 6.88
N ASN A 493 16.84 1.40 5.95
CA ASN A 493 16.25 1.04 4.67
C ASN A 493 17.19 1.49 3.56
N THR A 494 17.56 0.59 2.67
CA THR A 494 18.44 0.87 1.53
C THR A 494 17.76 0.41 0.24
N ASN A 495 17.70 1.31 -0.73
CA ASN A 495 17.24 1.01 -2.08
C ASN A 495 18.37 1.36 -3.05
N LYS A 496 18.80 0.38 -3.85
CA LYS A 496 19.85 0.53 -4.86
C LYS A 496 19.30 0.15 -6.22
N THR A 497 19.38 1.07 -7.17
CA THR A 497 19.02 0.82 -8.57
C THR A 497 20.27 0.86 -9.44
N ASN A 498 20.41 -0.11 -10.32
CA ASN A 498 21.43 -0.15 -11.37
C ASN A 498 20.72 -0.25 -12.71
N ASP A 499 20.94 0.72 -13.55
CA ASP A 499 20.45 0.75 -14.93
C ASP A 499 21.64 0.61 -15.87
N TYR A 500 21.51 -0.25 -16.87
CA TYR A 500 22.49 -0.43 -17.93
C TYR A 500 21.78 -0.53 -19.25
N GLY A 501 22.14 0.32 -20.18
CA GLY A 501 21.61 0.37 -21.53
C GLY A 501 22.68 0.51 -22.57
N THR A 502 22.50 -0.22 -23.67
CA THR A 502 23.35 -0.18 -24.87
C THR A 502 22.63 0.49 -26.04
N SER A 503 23.38 0.90 -27.03
CA SER A 503 22.83 1.40 -28.29
C SER A 503 22.58 0.23 -29.24
N TYR A 504 21.52 0.29 -30.03
CA TYR A 504 21.21 -0.70 -31.06
C TYR A 504 20.52 -0.04 -32.25
N ASN A 505 20.62 -0.68 -33.43
CA ASN A 505 20.04 -0.19 -34.67
C ASN A 505 18.73 -0.90 -34.97
N LEU A 506 17.74 -0.14 -35.39
CA LEU A 506 16.48 -0.62 -35.95
C LEU A 506 16.35 -0.17 -37.41
N TYR A 507 15.56 -0.88 -38.18
CA TYR A 507 15.35 -0.65 -39.59
C TYR A 507 13.88 -0.43 -39.87
N TYR A 508 13.58 0.58 -40.67
CA TYR A 508 12.22 0.78 -41.20
C TYR A 508 11.98 -0.09 -42.41
N LEU A 509 10.75 -0.58 -42.53
CA LEU A 509 10.26 -1.10 -43.79
C LEU A 509 9.99 0.07 -44.73
N GLU A 510 10.57 0.07 -45.89
CA GLU A 510 10.23 1.06 -46.91
C GLU A 510 8.93 0.66 -47.58
N THR A 511 7.90 1.54 -47.45
CA THR A 511 6.58 1.29 -48.00
C THR A 511 6.48 1.74 -49.45
N ARG A 512 5.50 1.19 -50.18
CA ARG A 512 5.28 1.47 -51.60
C ARG A 512 5.07 2.96 -51.88
N SER A 513 4.41 3.68 -50.99
CA SER A 513 4.11 5.10 -51.15
C SER A 513 5.07 6.02 -50.40
N GLY A 514 5.97 5.49 -49.59
CA GLY A 514 6.84 6.27 -48.72
C GLY A 514 6.11 6.91 -47.52
N SER A 515 4.85 6.55 -47.29
CA SER A 515 4.04 7.09 -46.18
C SER A 515 4.21 6.33 -44.86
N GLY A 516 4.75 5.13 -44.88
CA GLY A 516 4.82 4.24 -43.75
C GLY A 516 3.51 3.53 -43.39
N GLU A 517 2.45 3.74 -44.21
CA GLU A 517 1.10 3.27 -43.91
C GLU A 517 0.70 2.04 -44.70
N HIS A 518 1.40 1.76 -45.83
CA HIS A 518 1.16 0.65 -46.73
C HIS A 518 2.15 -0.50 -46.51
N LEU A 519 1.86 -1.65 -47.12
CA LEU A 519 2.77 -2.78 -47.13
C LEU A 519 4.07 -2.44 -47.87
N TYR A 520 5.07 -3.20 -47.62
CA TYR A 520 6.46 -3.00 -48.01
C TYR A 520 6.63 -2.85 -49.55
N THR A 521 7.58 -2.02 -49.93
CA THR A 521 8.04 -1.98 -51.31
C THR A 521 8.89 -3.21 -51.61
N PRO A 522 8.55 -4.03 -52.60
CA PRO A 522 9.36 -5.17 -53.00
C PRO A 522 10.73 -4.73 -53.49
N ILE A 523 11.78 -5.53 -53.23
CA ILE A 523 13.08 -5.31 -53.80
C ILE A 523 13.04 -5.68 -55.27
N GLU A 524 13.60 -4.84 -56.14
CA GLU A 524 13.65 -5.04 -57.58
C GLU A 524 14.43 -6.35 -57.91
N GLY A 525 13.81 -7.23 -58.70
CA GLY A 525 14.38 -8.52 -59.10
C GLY A 525 14.16 -9.69 -58.15
N ALA A 526 13.48 -9.48 -57.03
CA ALA A 526 13.13 -10.55 -56.11
C ALA A 526 11.75 -11.14 -56.41
N ASP A 527 11.49 -12.37 -55.99
CA ASP A 527 10.17 -12.97 -56.08
C ASP A 527 9.26 -12.39 -55.01
N ASN A 528 8.38 -11.51 -55.39
CA ASN A 528 7.43 -10.85 -54.55
C ASN A 528 6.09 -11.57 -54.44
N SER A 529 5.96 -12.77 -54.97
CA SER A 529 4.71 -13.53 -55.05
C SER A 529 4.15 -13.94 -53.68
N ALA A 530 4.98 -14.01 -52.70
CA ALA A 530 4.58 -14.19 -51.33
C ALA A 530 5.44 -13.23 -50.48
N PHE A 531 4.82 -12.39 -49.70
CA PHE A 531 5.50 -11.62 -48.65
C PHE A 531 6.23 -12.52 -47.64
N GLU A 532 6.17 -13.83 -47.83
CA GLU A 532 6.88 -14.87 -47.07
C GLU A 532 8.40 -14.89 -47.27
N ASN A 533 8.88 -14.43 -48.37
CA ASN A 533 10.32 -14.42 -48.68
C ASN A 533 10.86 -12.99 -48.77
N THR A 534 10.65 -12.24 -47.78
CA THR A 534 11.44 -11.11 -47.24
C THR A 534 12.41 -10.45 -48.23
N SER A 535 11.99 -10.17 -49.44
CA SER A 535 12.69 -9.34 -50.40
C SER A 535 12.32 -7.87 -50.22
N PHE A 536 12.28 -7.39 -48.95
CA PHE A 536 11.87 -6.03 -48.66
C PHE A 536 13.08 -5.13 -48.55
N TYR A 537 12.94 -3.91 -49.03
CA TYR A 537 13.92 -2.87 -48.80
C TYR A 537 13.78 -2.32 -47.38
N LEU A 538 14.86 -2.35 -46.62
CA LEU A 538 14.94 -1.84 -45.26
C LEU A 538 15.77 -0.56 -45.26
N ALA A 539 15.19 0.55 -44.84
CA ALA A 539 15.95 1.76 -44.56
C ALA A 539 16.39 1.73 -43.10
N ASN A 540 17.68 1.97 -42.86
CA ASN A 540 18.16 2.20 -41.52
C ASN A 540 17.38 3.39 -40.93
N SER A 541 16.78 3.19 -39.76
CA SER A 541 16.04 4.25 -39.06
C SER A 541 16.92 5.48 -38.75
N GLY A 542 18.24 5.29 -38.80
CA GLY A 542 19.23 6.36 -38.52
C GLY A 542 19.20 6.84 -37.08
N LYS A 543 18.28 6.29 -36.27
CA LYS A 543 18.13 6.64 -34.85
C LYS A 543 18.03 5.38 -34.01
N PRO A 544 18.81 5.23 -32.98
CA PRO A 544 18.57 4.20 -31.97
C PRO A 544 17.18 4.42 -31.36
N VAL A 545 16.60 3.36 -30.79
CA VAL A 545 15.30 3.45 -30.09
C VAL A 545 15.46 4.37 -28.89
N VAL A 546 14.66 5.41 -28.88
CA VAL A 546 14.84 6.54 -27.96
C VAL A 546 13.96 6.39 -26.74
N ASN A 547 14.57 6.56 -25.56
CA ASN A 547 13.83 6.90 -24.37
C ASN A 547 13.51 8.42 -24.39
N SER A 548 12.35 8.68 -24.59
CA SER A 548 11.42 9.81 -24.65
C SER A 548 11.82 11.26 -24.44
N SER A 549 13.01 11.63 -24.08
CA SER A 549 13.26 13.04 -23.77
C SER A 549 14.43 13.70 -24.50
N THR A 550 15.18 12.91 -25.24
CA THR A 550 16.28 13.44 -26.03
C THR A 550 16.40 12.72 -27.36
N SER A 551 16.73 13.44 -28.39
CA SER A 551 16.77 12.96 -29.77
C SER A 551 17.83 11.90 -30.10
N ASP A 552 18.69 11.52 -29.16
CA ASP A 552 19.71 10.51 -29.34
C ASP A 552 19.80 9.61 -28.14
N ILE A 553 19.55 8.30 -28.30
CA ILE A 553 19.92 7.36 -27.26
C ILE A 553 21.35 6.90 -27.47
N THR A 554 22.12 7.47 -26.64
CA THR A 554 23.37 6.89 -26.23
C THR A 554 23.10 5.91 -25.10
N GLY A 555 23.58 4.70 -25.18
CA GLY A 555 23.58 3.79 -24.04
C GLY A 555 24.08 4.50 -22.80
N TYR A 556 23.57 4.15 -21.63
CA TYR A 556 23.99 4.75 -20.38
C TYR A 556 24.13 3.71 -19.26
N LEU A 557 24.97 4.02 -18.31
CA LEU A 557 25.08 3.32 -17.06
C LEU A 557 24.73 4.27 -15.93
N SER A 558 23.69 3.96 -15.15
CA SER A 558 23.37 4.75 -13.96
C SER A 558 23.31 3.88 -12.71
N ARG A 559 23.63 4.50 -11.59
CA ARG A 559 23.46 3.90 -10.26
C ARG A 559 22.89 4.93 -9.32
N SER A 560 21.83 4.53 -8.62
CA SER A 560 21.29 5.32 -7.51
C SER A 560 21.28 4.48 -6.24
N MET A 561 21.44 5.17 -5.13
CA MET A 561 21.29 4.57 -3.79
C MET A 561 20.56 5.56 -2.89
N THR A 562 19.48 5.10 -2.32
CA THR A 562 18.79 5.78 -1.22
C THR A 562 19.05 5.02 0.05
N ARG A 563 19.44 5.70 1.11
CA ARG A 563 19.57 5.15 2.45
C ARG A 563 18.80 5.99 3.43
N SER A 564 17.87 5.36 4.17
CA SER A 564 17.10 5.99 5.24
C SER A 564 17.45 5.35 6.57
N ASP A 565 17.92 6.17 7.49
CA ASP A 565 18.26 5.83 8.85
C ASP A 565 17.24 6.45 9.80
N ASN A 566 16.41 5.61 10.45
CA ASN A 566 15.34 6.09 11.30
C ASN A 566 15.47 5.49 12.70
N TYR A 567 15.20 6.27 13.75
CA TYR A 567 15.06 5.70 15.07
C TYR A 567 13.84 6.26 15.79
N GLN A 568 13.35 5.47 16.74
CA GLN A 568 12.28 5.83 17.65
C GLN A 568 12.63 5.38 19.07
N MET A 569 12.39 6.25 20.04
CA MET A 569 12.51 5.97 21.47
C MET A 569 11.18 6.27 22.15
N ASN A 570 10.69 5.33 22.96
CA ASN A 570 9.50 5.53 23.76
C ASN A 570 9.81 5.25 25.22
N PHE A 571 9.41 6.17 26.09
CA PHE A 571 9.34 5.95 27.54
C PHE A 571 7.87 5.98 27.95
N THR A 572 7.36 4.87 28.49
CA THR A 572 5.95 4.69 28.81
C THR A 572 5.79 4.31 30.27
N ALA A 573 4.92 5.03 30.99
CA ALA A 573 4.41 4.68 32.30
C ALA A 573 2.94 4.26 32.16
N ALA A 574 2.62 3.00 32.45
CA ALA A 574 1.28 2.45 32.37
C ALA A 574 0.83 1.95 33.74
N TYR A 575 -0.38 2.34 34.13
CA TYR A 575 -1.03 1.91 35.35
C TYR A 575 -2.35 1.25 35.04
N ASN A 576 -2.56 0.02 35.49
CA ASN A 576 -3.82 -0.70 35.35
C ASN A 576 -4.17 -1.41 36.66
N ARG A 577 -5.38 -1.15 37.18
CA ARG A 577 -5.82 -1.73 38.45
C ARG A 577 -7.34 -1.79 38.56
N ASP A 578 -7.82 -2.92 39.07
CA ASP A 578 -9.22 -3.12 39.40
C ASP A 578 -9.48 -2.84 40.89
N PHE A 579 -10.54 -2.10 41.16
CA PHE A 579 -11.04 -1.74 42.48
C PHE A 579 -12.52 -2.18 42.62
N GLY A 580 -12.75 -3.46 42.83
CA GLY A 580 -14.08 -4.04 42.87
C GLY A 580 -14.72 -3.98 41.46
N LEU A 581 -15.82 -3.24 41.34
CA LEU A 581 -16.51 -3.02 40.05
C LEU A 581 -15.86 -1.94 39.16
N HIS A 582 -14.87 -1.21 39.67
CA HIS A 582 -14.19 -0.15 38.95
C HIS A 582 -12.86 -0.66 38.40
N SER A 583 -12.65 -0.51 37.11
CA SER A 583 -11.35 -0.74 36.45
C SER A 583 -10.81 0.60 35.97
N VAL A 584 -9.58 0.91 36.38
CA VAL A 584 -8.91 2.17 36.04
C VAL A 584 -7.60 1.86 35.32
N GLY A 585 -7.46 2.43 34.12
CA GLY A 585 -6.22 2.39 33.35
C GLY A 585 -5.71 3.79 33.09
N GLY A 586 -4.40 3.98 33.22
CA GLY A 586 -3.72 5.24 32.86
C GLY A 586 -2.44 4.95 32.12
N LEU A 587 -2.13 5.78 31.12
CA LEU A 587 -0.89 5.69 30.38
C LEU A 587 -0.33 7.11 30.15
N PHE A 588 0.95 7.26 30.38
CA PHE A 588 1.72 8.41 29.94
C PHE A 588 2.92 7.94 29.14
N SER A 589 3.15 8.50 27.96
CA SER A 589 4.29 8.13 27.11
C SER A 589 4.95 9.38 26.52
N ILE A 590 6.26 9.31 26.41
CA ILE A 590 7.09 10.26 25.67
C ILE A 590 7.66 9.50 24.49
N GLU A 591 7.43 9.99 23.28
CA GLU A 591 7.97 9.43 22.05
C GLU A 591 8.87 10.44 21.35
N LYS A 592 10.06 10.00 20.98
CA LYS A 592 10.98 10.77 20.13
C LYS A 592 11.33 9.95 18.90
N SER A 593 11.25 10.54 17.73
CA SER A 593 11.71 9.92 16.48
C SER A 593 12.49 10.91 15.62
N GLU A 594 13.50 10.39 14.94
CA GLU A 594 14.26 11.12 13.93
C GLU A 594 14.44 10.24 12.69
N SER A 595 14.43 10.88 11.53
CA SER A 595 14.60 10.28 10.20
C SER A 595 15.64 11.07 9.44
N GLU A 596 16.60 10.36 8.87
CA GLU A 596 17.62 10.89 7.96
C GLU A 596 17.56 10.07 6.67
N THR A 597 17.55 10.75 5.53
CA THR A 597 17.57 10.08 4.22
C THR A 597 18.63 10.73 3.34
N GLU A 598 19.49 9.90 2.79
CA GLU A 598 20.50 10.27 1.80
C GLU A 598 20.16 9.62 0.46
N TYR A 599 20.26 10.40 -0.61
CA TYR A 599 20.13 9.94 -1.98
C TYR A 599 21.38 10.30 -2.78
N LEU A 600 21.92 9.30 -3.45
CA LEU A 600 23.07 9.40 -4.33
C LEU A 600 22.66 8.91 -5.71
N TYR A 601 22.99 9.66 -6.74
CA TYR A 601 22.82 9.25 -8.13
C TYR A 601 24.07 9.57 -8.94
N GLY A 602 24.46 8.66 -9.79
CA GLY A 602 25.51 8.86 -10.76
C GLY A 602 25.18 8.18 -12.08
N MET A 603 25.42 8.85 -13.19
CA MET A 603 25.20 8.37 -14.54
C MET A 603 26.39 8.72 -15.41
N VAL A 604 26.73 7.81 -16.31
CA VAL A 604 27.67 8.01 -17.43
C VAL A 604 27.03 7.50 -18.71
N THR A 605 27.32 8.13 -19.81
CA THR A 605 26.82 7.77 -21.14
C THR A 605 27.85 6.92 -21.89
N ASN A 606 27.43 6.22 -22.93
CA ASN A 606 28.26 5.42 -23.82
C ASN A 606 29.12 4.36 -23.07
N PRO A 607 28.54 3.49 -22.22
CA PRO A 607 29.30 2.39 -21.64
C PRO A 607 29.71 1.40 -22.72
N TYR A 608 30.90 0.84 -22.61
CA TYR A 608 31.33 -0.23 -23.51
C TYR A 608 30.47 -1.49 -23.29
N GLU A 609 29.90 -2.05 -24.36
CA GLU A 609 29.02 -3.22 -24.31
C GLU A 609 29.68 -4.45 -23.68
N PHE A 610 30.97 -4.67 -23.92
CA PHE A 610 31.67 -5.81 -23.36
C PHE A 610 31.77 -5.79 -21.83
N THR A 611 31.52 -4.67 -21.19
CA THR A 611 31.52 -4.55 -19.74
C THR A 611 30.21 -5.05 -19.09
N THR A 612 29.14 -5.20 -19.85
CA THR A 612 27.80 -5.61 -19.38
C THR A 612 27.32 -4.83 -18.14
N GLY A 613 27.70 -3.57 -18.06
CA GLY A 613 27.38 -2.70 -16.91
C GLY A 613 28.17 -3.01 -15.62
N GLN A 614 29.13 -3.91 -15.65
CA GLN A 614 29.95 -4.25 -14.46
C GLN A 614 31.03 -3.19 -14.18
N SER A 615 31.47 -2.50 -15.21
CA SER A 615 32.48 -1.44 -15.13
C SER A 615 31.88 -0.11 -15.54
N ASN A 616 32.37 0.98 -14.98
CA ASN A 616 32.10 2.36 -15.43
C ASN A 616 33.10 2.82 -16.53
N SER A 617 33.70 1.89 -17.22
CA SER A 617 34.47 2.18 -18.45
C SER A 617 33.51 2.64 -19.54
N VAL A 618 33.75 3.82 -20.05
CA VAL A 618 32.91 4.51 -21.03
C VAL A 618 33.75 5.12 -22.13
N ASP A 619 33.10 5.45 -23.24
CA ASP A 619 33.75 6.18 -24.33
C ASP A 619 34.20 7.57 -23.83
N TRP A 620 35.20 8.12 -24.46
CA TRP A 620 35.73 9.47 -24.17
C TRP A 620 34.71 10.60 -24.33
N ASN A 621 33.63 10.39 -25.09
CA ASN A 621 32.50 11.32 -25.25
C ASN A 621 31.50 11.25 -24.11
N SER A 622 31.75 10.47 -23.07
CA SER A 622 30.81 10.31 -21.96
C SER A 622 30.57 11.61 -21.19
N THR A 623 29.31 11.91 -20.92
CA THR A 623 28.91 13.04 -20.07
C THR A 623 28.46 12.50 -18.71
N PRO A 624 29.21 12.71 -17.62
CA PRO A 624 28.77 12.29 -16.28
C PRO A 624 27.69 13.26 -15.73
N SER A 625 26.70 12.66 -15.06
CA SER A 625 25.71 13.41 -14.28
C SER A 625 25.68 12.85 -12.87
N THR A 626 25.59 13.72 -11.86
CA THR A 626 25.56 13.33 -10.46
C THR A 626 24.53 14.14 -9.70
N GLU A 627 23.86 13.51 -8.74
CA GLU A 627 22.96 14.17 -7.79
C GLU A 627 23.22 13.65 -6.38
N PHE A 628 23.21 14.53 -5.42
CA PHE A 628 23.30 14.21 -4.01
C PHE A 628 22.27 15.05 -3.24
N THR A 629 21.43 14.39 -2.43
CA THR A 629 20.48 15.06 -1.55
C THR A 629 20.46 14.40 -0.18
N ARG A 630 20.22 15.20 0.86
CA ARG A 630 20.06 14.75 2.24
C ARG A 630 18.88 15.45 2.88
N PHE A 631 18.02 14.68 3.56
CA PHE A 631 16.86 15.18 4.26
C PHE A 631 16.84 14.67 5.68
N GLU A 632 16.48 15.54 6.61
CA GLU A 632 16.34 15.22 8.02
C GLU A 632 15.00 15.73 8.53
N SER A 633 14.36 14.95 9.41
CA SER A 633 13.15 15.36 10.12
C SER A 633 13.10 14.74 11.50
N GLY A 634 12.37 15.39 12.42
CA GLY A 634 12.25 14.92 13.80
C GLY A 634 10.89 15.27 14.39
N ASN A 635 10.44 14.39 15.29
CA ASN A 635 9.19 14.53 16.01
C ASN A 635 9.40 14.24 17.50
N LEU A 636 8.73 14.99 18.37
CA LEU A 636 8.63 14.73 19.80
C LEU A 636 7.17 14.78 20.21
N SER A 637 6.72 13.76 20.96
CA SER A 637 5.32 13.63 21.31
C SER A 637 5.13 13.30 22.78
N TYR A 638 4.09 13.85 23.38
CA TYR A 638 3.60 13.53 24.73
C TYR A 638 2.20 12.93 24.60
N ILE A 639 1.99 11.78 25.23
CA ILE A 639 0.75 11.00 25.11
C ILE A 639 0.22 10.72 26.49
N GLY A 640 -1.04 11.10 26.77
CA GLY A 640 -1.76 10.76 27.99
C GLY A 640 -3.07 10.05 27.65
N ARG A 641 -3.33 8.89 28.26
CA ARG A 641 -4.59 8.14 28.10
C ARG A 641 -5.12 7.71 29.44
N LEU A 642 -6.41 7.86 29.63
CA LEU A 642 -7.15 7.41 30.80
C LEU A 642 -8.31 6.55 30.35
N ASN A 643 -8.39 5.32 30.86
CA ASN A 643 -9.46 4.38 30.62
C ASN A 643 -10.18 4.12 31.94
N TYR A 644 -11.50 4.12 31.91
CA TYR A 644 -12.33 3.79 33.04
C TYR A 644 -13.45 2.82 32.61
N SER A 645 -13.66 1.80 33.42
CA SER A 645 -14.78 0.88 33.24
C SER A 645 -15.47 0.65 34.59
N TYR A 646 -16.80 0.71 34.57
CA TYR A 646 -17.64 0.36 35.70
C TYR A 646 -18.44 -0.91 35.38
N ASP A 647 -18.22 -1.97 36.18
CA ASP A 647 -18.87 -3.28 36.06
C ASP A 647 -18.84 -3.87 34.62
N ASN A 648 -17.84 -3.55 33.84
CA ASN A 648 -17.72 -3.86 32.41
C ASN A 648 -18.92 -3.40 31.56
N LYS A 649 -19.84 -2.59 32.11
CA LYS A 649 -21.04 -2.05 31.46
C LYS A 649 -20.84 -0.70 30.84
N TYR A 650 -20.21 0.22 31.62
CA TYR A 650 -19.97 1.60 31.21
C TYR A 650 -18.50 1.79 31.00
N LEU A 651 -18.13 2.18 29.80
CA LEU A 651 -16.75 2.32 29.35
C LEU A 651 -16.48 3.77 28.97
N LEU A 652 -15.36 4.34 29.42
CA LEU A 652 -14.96 5.68 29.07
C LEU A 652 -13.45 5.71 28.81
N GLU A 653 -13.07 6.33 27.71
CA GLU A 653 -11.67 6.60 27.40
C GLU A 653 -11.48 8.08 27.10
N PHE A 654 -10.44 8.66 27.66
CA PHE A 654 -9.95 10.00 27.34
C PHE A 654 -8.50 9.92 26.92
N LEU A 655 -8.19 10.54 25.80
CA LEU A 655 -6.84 10.60 25.21
C LEU A 655 -6.47 12.06 24.95
N LEU A 656 -5.25 12.43 25.29
CA LEU A 656 -4.64 13.69 24.89
C LEU A 656 -3.25 13.38 24.32
N ARG A 657 -3.00 13.84 23.11
CA ARG A 657 -1.67 13.78 22.49
C ARG A 657 -1.23 15.18 22.07
N SER A 658 0.04 15.48 22.28
CA SER A 658 0.70 16.68 21.78
C SER A 658 1.90 16.27 20.95
N ASP A 659 1.91 16.65 19.69
CA ASP A 659 2.99 16.34 18.73
C ASP A 659 3.73 17.60 18.32
N SER A 660 5.05 17.51 18.17
CA SER A 660 5.85 18.51 17.49
C SER A 660 6.39 17.99 16.16
N SER A 661 6.57 18.86 15.17
CA SER A 661 7.16 18.51 13.88
C SER A 661 8.10 19.60 13.40
N THR A 662 9.29 19.21 12.95
CA THR A 662 10.28 20.13 12.33
C THR A 662 9.84 20.62 10.96
N LYS A 663 8.72 20.14 10.44
CA LYS A 663 8.12 20.61 9.18
C LYS A 663 7.54 22.03 9.31
N PHE A 664 7.17 22.46 10.51
CA PHE A 664 6.65 23.81 10.78
C PHE A 664 7.69 24.72 11.41
N ALA A 665 7.43 26.01 11.44
CA ALA A 665 8.25 27.00 12.13
C ALA A 665 8.19 26.82 13.65
N PRO A 666 9.23 27.23 14.42
CA PRO A 666 9.28 27.02 15.89
C PRO A 666 8.04 27.46 16.65
N GLU A 667 7.42 28.54 16.22
CA GLU A 667 6.18 29.09 16.78
C GLU A 667 4.95 28.18 16.58
N ASN A 668 4.97 27.28 15.58
CA ASN A 668 3.87 26.40 15.17
C ASN A 668 4.22 24.90 15.26
N TYR A 669 5.33 24.53 15.91
CA TYR A 669 5.74 23.13 16.05
C TYR A 669 4.67 22.24 16.66
N TRP A 670 3.97 22.74 17.69
CA TRP A 670 3.12 21.92 18.54
C TRP A 670 1.68 21.88 18.09
N GLY A 671 1.17 20.68 17.88
CA GLY A 671 -0.25 20.39 17.72
C GLY A 671 -0.81 19.66 18.95
N PHE A 672 -2.11 19.84 19.25
CA PHE A 672 -2.81 19.22 20.37
C PHE A 672 -4.02 18.43 19.84
N PHE A 673 -4.10 17.15 20.17
CA PHE A 673 -5.04 16.23 19.61
C PHE A 673 -5.80 15.46 20.71
N PRO A 674 -6.87 16.05 21.27
CA PRO A 674 -7.71 15.40 22.26
C PRO A 674 -8.71 14.43 21.61
N SER A 675 -9.07 13.37 22.34
CA SER A 675 -10.08 12.42 21.92
C SER A 675 -10.81 11.87 23.14
N VAL A 676 -12.10 11.61 22.98
CA VAL A 676 -12.97 10.99 23.99
C VAL A 676 -13.81 9.89 23.31
N SER A 677 -13.95 8.78 24.01
CA SER A 677 -14.87 7.74 23.57
C SER A 677 -15.61 7.09 24.75
N ALA A 678 -16.83 6.66 24.48
CA ALA A 678 -17.71 6.03 25.47
C ALA A 678 -18.34 4.75 24.90
N GLY A 679 -18.59 3.80 25.77
CA GLY A 679 -19.27 2.56 25.43
C GLY A 679 -20.26 2.14 26.50
N TRP A 680 -21.39 1.60 26.08
CA TRP A 680 -22.40 1.04 26.96
C TRP A 680 -22.75 -0.36 26.51
N VAL A 681 -22.44 -1.34 27.37
CA VAL A 681 -22.77 -2.75 27.13
C VAL A 681 -24.18 -3.01 27.69
N VAL A 682 -25.19 -2.71 26.88
CA VAL A 682 -26.61 -2.78 27.22
C VAL A 682 -27.02 -4.19 27.62
N SER A 683 -26.44 -5.21 26.96
CA SER A 683 -26.76 -6.63 27.26
C SER A 683 -26.34 -7.08 28.64
N GLN A 684 -25.53 -6.34 29.39
CA GLN A 684 -25.14 -6.65 30.76
C GLN A 684 -26.04 -5.97 31.80
N GLU A 685 -27.04 -5.17 31.38
CA GLU A 685 -28.01 -4.59 32.27
C GLU A 685 -29.04 -5.63 32.74
N GLU A 686 -29.35 -5.66 34.04
CA GLU A 686 -30.31 -6.63 34.61
C GLU A 686 -31.71 -6.52 33.99
N TRP A 687 -32.14 -5.31 33.66
CA TRP A 687 -33.44 -5.12 33.02
C TRP A 687 -33.47 -5.66 31.59
N PHE A 688 -32.29 -5.60 30.87
CA PHE A 688 -32.19 -6.10 29.51
C PHE A 688 -32.13 -7.63 29.49
N THR A 689 -31.25 -8.24 30.29
CA THR A 689 -31.10 -9.72 30.37
C THR A 689 -32.39 -10.41 30.84
N LYS A 690 -33.22 -9.75 31.66
CA LYS A 690 -34.50 -10.32 32.10
C LYS A 690 -35.60 -10.25 31.04
N ASN A 691 -35.59 -9.24 30.16
CA ASN A 691 -36.67 -8.98 29.21
C ASN A 691 -36.36 -9.33 27.76
N VAL A 692 -35.05 -9.37 27.38
CA VAL A 692 -34.62 -9.58 26.00
C VAL A 692 -33.68 -10.78 25.96
N THR A 693 -34.22 -11.96 25.64
CA THR A 693 -33.50 -13.22 25.68
C THR A 693 -32.96 -13.66 24.30
N TRP A 694 -33.32 -12.96 23.22
CA TRP A 694 -32.92 -13.30 21.85
C TRP A 694 -31.70 -12.52 21.34
N ILE A 695 -31.25 -11.51 22.11
CA ILE A 695 -30.02 -10.79 21.84
C ILE A 695 -28.98 -11.24 22.85
N ASP A 696 -27.91 -11.87 22.36
CA ASP A 696 -26.84 -12.40 23.20
C ASP A 696 -25.86 -11.29 23.66
N TYR A 697 -25.63 -10.31 22.81
CA TYR A 697 -24.75 -9.19 23.08
C TYR A 697 -25.25 -7.93 22.38
N LEU A 698 -25.25 -6.81 23.09
CA LEU A 698 -25.59 -5.49 22.58
C LEU A 698 -24.70 -4.46 23.22
N LYS A 699 -23.95 -3.70 22.40
CA LYS A 699 -23.09 -2.61 22.83
C LYS A 699 -23.26 -1.39 21.92
N LEU A 700 -23.43 -0.23 22.53
CA LEU A 700 -23.41 1.07 21.86
C LEU A 700 -22.05 1.73 22.08
N ARG A 701 -21.52 2.36 21.04
CA ARG A 701 -20.25 3.07 21.06
C ARG A 701 -20.40 4.46 20.49
N ALA A 702 -19.68 5.42 21.07
CA ALA A 702 -19.56 6.76 20.52
C ALA A 702 -18.12 7.25 20.71
N SER A 703 -17.54 7.86 19.70
CA SER A 703 -16.21 8.48 19.80
C SER A 703 -16.19 9.83 19.08
N PHE A 704 -15.42 10.75 19.64
CA PHE A 704 -15.14 12.05 19.04
C PHE A 704 -13.69 12.43 19.33
N GLY A 705 -12.95 12.88 18.31
CA GLY A 705 -11.55 13.25 18.49
C GLY A 705 -11.02 14.14 17.40
N LEU A 706 -9.91 14.77 17.69
CA LEU A 706 -9.14 15.59 16.77
C LEU A 706 -7.86 14.85 16.42
N THR A 707 -7.57 14.75 15.13
CA THR A 707 -6.28 14.36 14.56
C THR A 707 -5.77 15.49 13.66
N GLY A 708 -4.52 15.45 13.24
CA GLY A 708 -3.98 16.46 12.34
C GLY A 708 -3.11 15.83 11.26
N ARG A 709 -2.58 16.68 10.36
CA ARG A 709 -1.58 16.30 9.36
C ARG A 709 -0.51 17.37 9.31
N ASP A 710 0.72 16.96 9.03
CA ASP A 710 1.84 17.84 8.73
C ASP A 710 2.22 17.77 7.24
N ASN A 711 1.21 17.94 6.36
CA ASN A 711 1.31 17.76 4.92
C ASN A 711 2.20 18.81 4.23
N THR A 712 3.46 18.86 4.65
CA THR A 712 4.47 19.75 4.06
C THR A 712 5.87 19.13 4.17
N THR A 713 6.84 19.67 3.46
CA THR A 713 8.24 19.25 3.54
C THR A 713 8.93 19.90 4.74
N ALA A 714 9.82 19.17 5.41
CA ALA A 714 10.60 19.72 6.52
C ALA A 714 11.44 20.93 6.06
N TRP A 715 11.56 21.91 6.94
CA TRP A 715 12.39 23.13 6.77
C TRP A 715 11.91 24.09 5.68
N GLN A 716 10.73 23.93 5.07
CA GLN A 716 10.21 24.86 4.06
C GLN A 716 9.94 26.28 4.59
N TRP A 717 9.84 26.44 5.89
CA TRP A 717 9.69 27.73 6.56
C TRP A 717 10.99 28.53 6.63
N LEU A 718 12.14 27.92 6.22
CA LEU A 718 13.42 28.62 6.11
C LEU A 718 13.57 29.23 4.74
N GLN A 719 14.03 30.50 4.69
CA GLN A 719 14.42 31.14 3.43
C GLN A 719 15.72 30.52 2.95
N THR A 720 15.69 29.94 1.77
CA THR A 720 16.87 29.41 1.09
C THR A 720 17.24 30.31 -0.10
N TYR A 721 18.53 30.34 -0.44
CA TYR A 721 19.04 31.07 -1.57
C TYR A 721 19.82 30.15 -2.48
N GLY A 722 19.54 30.22 -3.77
CA GLY A 722 20.29 29.53 -4.81
C GLY A 722 21.27 30.50 -5.50
N THR A 723 22.27 29.96 -6.16
CA THR A 723 23.16 30.76 -7.03
C THR A 723 22.78 30.54 -8.49
N ASP A 724 22.69 31.62 -9.24
CA ASP A 724 22.43 31.58 -10.67
C ASP A 724 23.65 32.18 -11.39
N LYS A 725 24.24 31.41 -12.29
CA LYS A 725 25.45 31.80 -13.01
C LYS A 725 25.18 32.70 -14.21
N ASP A 726 23.96 32.71 -14.72
CA ASP A 726 23.63 33.26 -16.04
C ASP A 726 22.82 34.57 -15.98
N LYS A 727 22.48 35.03 -14.77
CA LYS A 727 21.56 36.19 -14.60
C LYS A 727 22.16 37.40 -13.89
N GLY A 728 23.45 37.39 -13.67
CA GLY A 728 24.13 38.53 -13.09
C GLY A 728 24.45 39.63 -14.13
N PRO A 729 24.79 40.86 -13.69
CA PRO A 729 25.24 41.89 -14.57
C PRO A 729 26.55 41.48 -15.27
N VAL A 730 26.63 41.71 -16.57
CA VAL A 730 27.81 41.42 -17.37
C VAL A 730 28.79 42.63 -17.26
N PHE A 731 29.95 42.38 -16.69
CA PHE A 731 31.01 43.34 -16.63
C PHE A 731 32.15 42.86 -17.58
N GLY A 732 32.35 43.60 -18.73
CA GLY A 732 33.38 43.28 -19.68
C GLY A 732 32.89 42.91 -21.08
N THR A 733 33.82 42.73 -22.01
CA THR A 733 33.56 42.52 -23.44
C THR A 733 33.90 41.10 -23.90
N SER A 734 33.78 40.10 -23.07
CA SER A 734 34.11 38.73 -23.46
C SER A 734 33.04 38.16 -24.38
N THR A 735 33.46 37.53 -25.46
CA THR A 735 32.63 36.84 -26.45
C THR A 735 32.37 35.40 -26.07
N GLU A 736 32.92 34.89 -24.99
CA GLU A 736 32.63 33.52 -24.51
C GLU A 736 31.33 33.47 -23.71
N ALA A 737 30.54 32.42 -23.93
CA ALA A 737 29.21 32.20 -23.37
C ALA A 737 29.21 32.10 -21.85
N ASN A 738 29.96 32.57 -21.06
CA ASN A 738 29.98 32.69 -19.59
C ASN A 738 31.04 33.70 -19.08
N ALA A 739 31.75 34.37 -19.96
CA ALA A 739 32.79 35.32 -19.59
C ALA A 739 32.15 36.65 -19.22
N GLY A 740 32.14 36.99 -17.97
CA GLY A 740 31.65 38.28 -17.46
C GLY A 740 30.26 38.16 -16.75
N SER A 741 29.65 36.99 -16.69
CA SER A 741 28.46 36.79 -15.87
C SER A 741 28.84 36.60 -14.39
N HIS A 742 28.35 37.47 -13.55
CA HIS A 742 28.56 37.32 -12.10
C HIS A 742 27.54 36.41 -11.48
N LEU A 743 27.97 35.66 -10.47
CA LEU A 743 27.07 34.90 -9.61
C LEU A 743 26.04 35.84 -8.96
N THR A 744 24.77 35.60 -9.22
CA THR A 744 23.67 36.24 -8.50
C THR A 744 23.07 35.27 -7.50
N MET A 745 22.62 35.78 -6.38
CA MET A 745 21.84 35.02 -5.41
C MET A 745 20.37 35.22 -5.73
N ASN A 746 19.69 34.11 -6.03
CA ASN A 746 18.24 34.08 -6.20
C ASN A 746 17.59 33.51 -4.95
N LYS A 747 16.47 34.08 -4.56
CA LYS A 747 15.55 33.38 -3.67
C LYS A 747 15.05 32.12 -4.36
N ASN A 748 14.85 31.02 -3.61
CA ASN A 748 14.10 29.91 -4.13
C ASN A 748 12.73 30.37 -4.64
N ASN A 749 12.24 29.72 -5.71
CA ASN A 749 11.04 30.11 -6.44
C ASN A 749 9.74 30.11 -5.62
N ALA A 750 9.75 29.68 -4.36
CA ALA A 750 8.59 29.65 -3.48
C ALA A 750 8.73 30.66 -2.33
N ALA A 751 7.68 31.41 -2.06
CA ALA A 751 7.58 32.24 -0.87
C ALA A 751 7.53 31.35 0.38
N ILE A 752 8.12 31.82 1.47
CA ILE A 752 8.02 31.09 2.75
C ILE A 752 6.72 31.43 3.46
N ASN A 753 6.14 30.46 4.14
CA ASN A 753 5.02 30.66 5.07
C ASN A 753 5.42 30.14 6.46
N ARG A 754 5.65 31.05 7.41
CA ARG A 754 5.94 30.69 8.79
C ARG A 754 4.69 30.42 9.61
N ASP A 755 3.52 30.86 9.15
CA ASP A 755 2.22 30.66 9.80
C ASP A 755 1.61 29.28 9.46
N ALA A 756 2.25 28.53 8.56
CA ALA A 756 1.84 27.15 8.27
C ALA A 756 1.82 26.31 9.54
N HIS A 757 0.74 25.59 9.75
CA HIS A 757 0.46 24.81 10.96
C HIS A 757 -0.26 23.50 10.62
N TRP A 758 -0.50 22.69 11.64
CA TRP A 758 -1.17 21.41 11.53
C TRP A 758 -2.58 21.52 10.95
N ASP A 759 -2.90 20.71 9.96
CA ASP A 759 -4.28 20.52 9.51
C ASP A 759 -5.11 19.92 10.66
N LYS A 760 -6.42 20.16 10.67
CA LYS A 760 -7.34 19.69 11.70
C LYS A 760 -8.39 18.74 11.11
N SER A 761 -8.41 17.50 11.58
CA SER A 761 -9.44 16.52 11.22
C SER A 761 -10.23 16.12 12.46
N TYR A 762 -11.44 16.65 12.58
CA TYR A 762 -12.40 16.28 13.63
C TYR A 762 -13.15 15.02 13.18
N LYS A 763 -13.16 13.99 14.00
CA LYS A 763 -13.75 12.68 13.68
C LYS A 763 -14.82 12.31 14.69
N GLY A 764 -16.06 12.14 14.23
CA GLY A 764 -17.16 11.60 15.00
C GLY A 764 -17.55 10.21 14.49
N ASN A 765 -17.78 9.26 15.41
CA ASN A 765 -18.22 7.90 15.07
C ASN A 765 -19.26 7.42 16.07
N LEU A 766 -20.33 6.78 15.56
CA LEU A 766 -21.32 6.06 16.33
C LEU A 766 -21.31 4.60 15.90
N GLY A 767 -21.18 3.70 16.87
CA GLY A 767 -21.05 2.27 16.61
C GLY A 767 -22.09 1.44 17.36
N LEU A 768 -22.51 0.35 16.73
CA LEU A 768 -23.41 -0.64 17.28
C LEU A 768 -22.83 -2.03 17.03
N ASP A 769 -22.57 -2.77 18.11
CA ASP A 769 -22.16 -4.16 18.05
C ASP A 769 -23.26 -5.02 18.65
N PHE A 770 -23.77 -6.03 17.92
CA PHE A 770 -24.74 -6.94 18.48
C PHE A 770 -24.64 -8.35 17.91
N ASN A 771 -24.93 -9.34 18.78
CA ASN A 771 -24.95 -10.74 18.43
C ASN A 771 -26.33 -11.33 18.78
N VAL A 772 -26.77 -12.27 17.94
CA VAL A 772 -28.05 -12.97 18.10
C VAL A 772 -27.89 -14.46 17.76
N LEU A 773 -28.89 -15.26 18.09
CA LEU A 773 -28.97 -16.70 17.77
C LEU A 773 -27.82 -17.50 18.39
N ASP A 774 -27.61 -17.36 19.69
CA ASP A 774 -26.50 -18.00 20.43
C ASP A 774 -25.12 -17.63 19.85
N ASN A 775 -24.90 -16.32 19.56
CA ASN A 775 -23.70 -15.75 18.95
C ASN A 775 -23.36 -16.28 17.54
N ARG A 776 -24.32 -17.00 16.88
CA ARG A 776 -24.08 -17.44 15.50
C ARG A 776 -24.06 -16.30 14.49
N LEU A 777 -24.90 -15.27 14.70
CA LEU A 777 -24.95 -14.10 13.84
C LEU A 777 -24.47 -12.87 14.61
N SER A 778 -23.40 -12.27 14.12
CA SER A 778 -22.79 -11.05 14.69
C SER A 778 -22.87 -9.91 13.70
N PHE A 779 -23.22 -8.73 14.18
CA PHE A 779 -23.25 -7.49 13.41
C PHE A 779 -22.36 -6.44 14.04
N ASN A 780 -21.70 -5.67 13.17
CA ASN A 780 -20.90 -4.50 13.51
C ASN A 780 -21.33 -3.39 12.56
N ILE A 781 -21.85 -2.28 13.08
CA ILE A 781 -22.33 -1.16 12.29
C ILE A 781 -21.66 0.10 12.82
N ASP A 782 -21.03 0.88 11.93
CA ASP A 782 -20.43 2.16 12.26
C ASP A 782 -20.93 3.24 11.30
N ALA A 783 -21.36 4.38 11.84
CA ALA A 783 -21.66 5.59 11.10
C ALA A 783 -20.67 6.67 11.51
N TYR A 784 -20.06 7.34 10.55
CA TYR A 784 -19.01 8.30 10.82
C TYR A 784 -19.17 9.58 10.01
N TYR A 785 -18.60 10.66 10.57
CA TYR A 785 -18.47 11.95 9.91
C TYR A 785 -17.13 12.59 10.29
N GLU A 786 -16.38 13.06 9.28
CA GLU A 786 -15.09 13.72 9.45
C GLU A 786 -15.13 15.13 8.85
N TRP A 787 -14.72 16.12 9.65
CA TRP A 787 -14.55 17.51 9.24
C TRP A 787 -13.07 17.83 9.10
N ASN A 788 -12.55 17.82 7.88
CA ASN A 788 -11.18 18.23 7.60
C ASN A 788 -11.16 19.74 7.38
N ARG A 789 -10.38 20.45 8.18
CA ARG A 789 -10.32 21.91 8.24
C ARG A 789 -8.89 22.39 8.20
N GLU A 790 -8.70 23.62 7.73
CA GLU A 790 -7.42 24.27 7.69
C GLU A 790 -6.38 23.41 6.94
N MET A 791 -6.80 22.71 5.87
CA MET A 791 -5.91 21.90 5.05
C MET A 791 -4.91 22.79 4.32
N LEU A 792 -3.63 22.40 4.33
CA LEU A 792 -2.54 23.16 3.74
C LEU A 792 -2.52 22.97 2.22
N LEU A 793 -2.87 23.99 1.46
CA LEU A 793 -3.01 23.98 0.02
C LEU A 793 -2.16 25.05 -0.65
N SER A 794 -1.76 24.79 -1.90
CA SER A 794 -1.22 25.82 -2.78
C SER A 794 -2.29 26.86 -3.10
N TYR A 795 -1.90 28.12 -3.14
CA TYR A 795 -2.77 29.22 -3.51
C TYR A 795 -2.38 29.70 -4.91
N ASN A 796 -3.21 29.39 -5.91
CA ASN A 796 -2.93 29.69 -7.32
C ASN A 796 -3.34 31.11 -7.74
N ALA A 797 -3.84 31.94 -6.82
CA ALA A 797 -4.07 33.32 -7.13
C ALA A 797 -2.76 33.94 -7.65
N SER A 798 -2.85 34.67 -8.74
CA SER A 798 -1.70 35.30 -9.38
C SER A 798 -0.96 36.23 -8.40
N VAL A 799 0.13 35.73 -7.86
CA VAL A 799 1.05 36.57 -7.10
C VAL A 799 1.68 37.54 -8.11
N PRO A 800 1.65 38.85 -7.86
CA PRO A 800 2.28 39.81 -8.75
C PRO A 800 3.73 39.41 -9.03
N SER A 801 4.14 39.43 -10.28
CA SER A 801 5.52 39.08 -10.69
C SER A 801 6.61 39.87 -9.96
N THR A 802 6.26 41.05 -9.42
CA THR A 802 7.12 41.87 -8.56
C THR A 802 7.52 41.20 -7.25
N VAL A 803 6.78 40.19 -6.80
CA VAL A 803 7.14 39.40 -5.61
C VAL A 803 8.32 38.46 -5.89
N GLY A 804 8.53 38.09 -7.15
CA GLY A 804 9.66 37.27 -7.58
C GLY A 804 9.66 35.83 -7.01
N ALA A 805 8.50 35.33 -6.56
CA ALA A 805 8.37 33.99 -6.03
C ALA A 805 6.95 33.45 -6.29
N ASN A 806 6.81 32.13 -6.39
CA ASN A 806 5.52 31.44 -6.40
C ASN A 806 4.84 31.58 -5.04
N SER A 807 3.52 31.46 -5.01
CA SER A 807 2.73 31.46 -3.78
C SER A 807 3.18 30.36 -2.82
N ALA A 808 3.21 30.67 -1.52
CA ALA A 808 3.40 29.65 -0.50
C ALA A 808 2.11 28.88 -0.27
N LYS A 809 2.22 27.65 0.26
CA LYS A 809 1.05 26.91 0.78
C LYS A 809 0.47 27.59 2.01
N VAL A 810 -0.85 27.60 2.12
CA VAL A 810 -1.62 28.28 3.18
C VAL A 810 -2.68 27.32 3.73
N ASN A 811 -2.95 27.38 5.04
CA ASN A 811 -3.98 26.57 5.69
C ASN A 811 -5.38 27.20 5.51
N TYR A 812 -6.17 26.72 4.54
CA TYR A 812 -7.52 27.24 4.28
C TYR A 812 -8.48 26.20 3.70
N GLY A 813 -7.99 25.06 3.21
CA GLY A 813 -8.83 24.03 2.59
C GLY A 813 -9.81 23.38 3.56
N GLU A 814 -11.00 23.02 3.07
CA GLU A 814 -12.00 22.31 3.85
C GLU A 814 -12.66 21.19 3.04
N LEU A 815 -12.75 20.01 3.64
CA LEU A 815 -13.35 18.80 3.08
C LEU A 815 -14.11 18.06 4.16
N ASN A 816 -15.32 17.60 3.87
CA ASN A 816 -16.02 16.65 4.72
C ASN A 816 -15.97 15.25 4.13
N THR A 817 -15.91 14.23 4.99
CA THR A 817 -16.00 12.82 4.60
C THR A 817 -16.97 12.12 5.54
N TYR A 818 -17.89 11.33 5.01
CA TYR A 818 -18.92 10.66 5.82
C TYR A 818 -19.29 9.31 5.23
N GLY A 819 -19.87 8.44 6.06
CA GLY A 819 -20.26 7.12 5.58
C GLY A 819 -20.86 6.22 6.66
N VAL A 820 -21.23 5.02 6.18
CA VAL A 820 -21.74 3.94 7.02
C VAL A 820 -21.06 2.64 6.62
N GLU A 821 -20.65 1.86 7.60
CA GLU A 821 -19.99 0.56 7.45
C GLU A 821 -20.83 -0.53 8.14
N LEU A 822 -20.97 -1.68 7.49
CA LEU A 822 -21.66 -2.86 8.02
C LEU A 822 -20.80 -4.09 7.83
N SER A 823 -20.57 -4.83 8.90
CA SER A 823 -20.07 -6.20 8.86
C SER A 823 -21.08 -7.15 9.48
N ALA A 824 -21.45 -8.21 8.76
CA ALA A 824 -22.29 -9.27 9.25
C ALA A 824 -21.56 -10.60 9.14
N THR A 825 -21.48 -11.36 10.23
CA THR A 825 -20.77 -12.65 10.24
C THR A 825 -21.71 -13.72 10.78
N TRP A 826 -21.94 -14.75 9.96
CA TRP A 826 -22.62 -15.97 10.34
C TRP A 826 -21.61 -17.08 10.58
N ARG A 827 -21.71 -17.76 11.73
CA ARG A 827 -20.90 -18.92 12.07
C ARG A 827 -21.82 -20.04 12.52
N ASP A 828 -21.65 -21.22 11.91
CA ASP A 828 -22.45 -22.37 12.30
C ASP A 828 -21.69 -23.69 12.01
N LYS A 829 -22.25 -24.79 12.45
CA LYS A 829 -21.72 -26.14 12.23
C LYS A 829 -22.81 -27.04 11.68
N ILE A 830 -22.48 -27.89 10.73
CA ILE A 830 -23.35 -28.95 10.21
C ILE A 830 -22.78 -30.29 10.67
N GLY A 831 -23.52 -30.99 11.53
CA GLY A 831 -23.01 -32.21 12.15
C GLY A 831 -21.89 -31.94 13.15
N LYS A 832 -20.94 -32.87 13.28
CA LYS A 832 -19.82 -32.77 14.24
C LYS A 832 -18.55 -32.17 13.63
N ASP A 833 -18.34 -32.32 12.34
CA ASP A 833 -17.03 -32.10 11.71
C ASP A 833 -16.99 -30.90 10.76
N PHE A 834 -18.17 -30.42 10.29
CA PHE A 834 -18.20 -29.34 9.33
C PHE A 834 -18.58 -28.02 10.00
N LYS A 835 -17.59 -27.11 10.14
CA LYS A 835 -17.77 -25.73 10.61
C LYS A 835 -17.67 -24.78 9.43
N TYR A 836 -18.53 -23.77 9.36
CA TYR A 836 -18.46 -22.76 8.30
C TYR A 836 -18.69 -21.35 8.84
N LYS A 837 -18.09 -20.40 8.17
CA LYS A 837 -18.20 -18.96 8.43
C LYS A 837 -18.54 -18.25 7.12
N ILE A 838 -19.58 -17.42 7.14
CA ILE A 838 -19.92 -16.52 6.04
C ILE A 838 -19.84 -15.10 6.58
N GLN A 839 -19.07 -14.25 5.93
CA GLN A 839 -18.89 -12.86 6.31
C GLN A 839 -19.25 -11.95 5.14
N LEU A 840 -20.09 -10.95 5.41
CA LEU A 840 -20.45 -9.88 4.50
C LEU A 840 -19.88 -8.58 5.05
N ASN A 841 -19.06 -7.92 4.26
CA ASN A 841 -18.55 -6.57 4.52
C ASN A 841 -19.09 -5.65 3.44
N THR A 842 -19.74 -4.57 3.84
CA THR A 842 -20.23 -3.55 2.93
C THR A 842 -20.18 -2.17 3.59
N GLY A 843 -20.10 -1.13 2.78
CA GLY A 843 -20.08 0.23 3.28
C GLY A 843 -20.38 1.23 2.18
N TYR A 844 -20.78 2.39 2.60
CA TYR A 844 -20.92 3.59 1.78
C TYR A 844 -20.05 4.68 2.36
N SER A 845 -19.22 5.29 1.53
CA SER A 845 -18.37 6.43 1.90
C SER A 845 -18.48 7.48 0.82
N ASP A 846 -18.56 8.74 1.24
CA ASP A 846 -18.61 9.87 0.33
C ASP A 846 -17.87 11.07 0.94
N ASN A 847 -17.61 12.08 0.11
CA ASN A 847 -16.96 13.32 0.54
C ASN A 847 -17.56 14.53 -0.18
N GLU A 848 -17.36 15.72 0.39
CA GLU A 848 -17.78 16.98 -0.18
C GLU A 848 -16.73 18.08 0.05
N ILE A 849 -16.39 18.80 -1.02
CA ILE A 849 -15.48 19.94 -0.97
C ILE A 849 -16.23 21.18 -0.49
N LEU A 850 -15.74 21.80 0.58
CA LEU A 850 -16.33 23.02 1.10
C LEU A 850 -15.54 24.28 0.71
N VAL A 851 -14.21 24.20 0.81
CA VAL A 851 -13.31 25.31 0.50
C VAL A 851 -12.04 24.76 -0.18
N ARG A 852 -11.71 25.30 -1.31
CA ARG A 852 -10.47 25.08 -2.03
C ARG A 852 -10.10 26.33 -2.84
N ASP A 853 -9.00 26.30 -3.56
CA ASP A 853 -8.72 27.30 -4.59
C ASP A 853 -9.65 27.06 -5.79
N TRP A 854 -10.61 27.96 -5.98
CA TRP A 854 -11.61 27.84 -7.03
C TRP A 854 -11.11 28.44 -8.33
N ASP A 855 -11.45 27.81 -9.46
CA ASP A 855 -11.10 28.32 -10.77
C ASP A 855 -11.63 29.74 -10.98
N GLN A 856 -10.76 30.66 -11.34
CA GLN A 856 -11.16 32.06 -11.60
C GLN A 856 -12.06 32.17 -12.87
N LYS A 857 -11.91 31.24 -13.81
CA LYS A 857 -12.74 31.11 -15.00
C LYS A 857 -13.37 29.72 -15.02
N PRO A 858 -14.37 29.48 -14.15
CA PRO A 858 -14.91 28.14 -14.00
C PRO A 858 -15.65 27.70 -15.27
N THR A 859 -15.41 26.47 -15.67
CA THR A 859 -16.13 25.73 -16.68
C THR A 859 -17.17 24.81 -16.01
N TYR A 860 -17.97 24.11 -16.80
CA TYR A 860 -18.90 23.10 -16.26
C TYR A 860 -18.20 21.92 -15.58
N LYS A 861 -16.91 21.69 -15.92
CA LYS A 861 -16.04 20.68 -15.29
C LYS A 861 -15.34 21.14 -14.02
N SER A 862 -15.35 22.45 -13.76
CA SER A 862 -14.69 23.02 -12.59
C SER A 862 -15.43 22.60 -11.31
N TYR A 863 -14.66 22.30 -10.27
CA TYR A 863 -15.23 21.96 -8.96
C TYR A 863 -16.08 23.10 -8.41
N LYS A 864 -17.18 22.73 -7.76
CA LYS A 864 -18.08 23.61 -7.01
C LYS A 864 -18.14 23.18 -5.55
N LYS A 865 -18.54 24.09 -4.70
CA LYS A 865 -18.82 23.74 -3.30
C LYS A 865 -19.90 22.65 -3.22
N GLY A 866 -19.61 21.59 -2.46
CA GLY A 866 -20.47 20.42 -2.33
C GLY A 866 -20.18 19.31 -3.33
N ASP A 867 -19.27 19.53 -4.29
CA ASP A 867 -18.85 18.48 -5.19
C ASP A 867 -17.97 17.45 -4.47
N ARG A 868 -18.00 16.22 -5.00
CA ARG A 868 -17.10 15.15 -4.58
C ARG A 868 -15.69 15.39 -5.12
N LEU A 869 -14.69 14.92 -4.39
CA LEU A 869 -13.29 14.96 -4.86
C LEU A 869 -13.11 14.16 -6.15
N ASP A 870 -13.72 12.98 -6.22
CA ASP A 870 -13.80 12.20 -7.44
C ASP A 870 -15.04 12.62 -8.24
N GLN A 871 -14.81 13.37 -9.29
CA GLN A 871 -15.87 13.75 -10.23
C GLN A 871 -16.21 12.66 -11.25
N GLY A 872 -15.50 11.51 -11.27
CA GLY A 872 -15.64 10.49 -12.30
C GLY A 872 -15.06 10.95 -13.65
N ILE A 873 -15.52 10.31 -14.72
CA ILE A 873 -15.04 10.57 -16.07
C ILE A 873 -16.04 11.47 -16.79
N TRP A 874 -15.53 12.44 -17.50
CA TRP A 874 -16.33 13.28 -18.41
C TRP A 874 -16.25 12.75 -19.83
N GLY A 875 -17.39 12.56 -20.47
CA GLY A 875 -17.47 12.05 -21.82
C GLY A 875 -18.70 12.54 -22.59
N MET A 876 -18.64 12.42 -23.90
CA MET A 876 -19.79 12.72 -24.78
C MET A 876 -20.85 11.64 -24.62
N GLN A 877 -22.11 12.02 -24.44
CA GLN A 877 -23.22 11.09 -24.38
C GLN A 877 -23.56 10.60 -25.79
N CYS A 878 -23.12 9.38 -26.14
CA CYS A 878 -23.47 8.73 -27.40
C CYS A 878 -24.92 8.21 -27.34
N ILE A 879 -25.73 8.61 -28.29
CA ILE A 879 -27.15 8.22 -28.40
C ILE A 879 -27.42 7.32 -29.62
N GLY A 880 -26.42 7.01 -30.42
CA GLY A 880 -26.54 6.17 -31.59
C GLY A 880 -25.40 6.31 -32.61
N MET A 881 -25.63 5.88 -33.81
CA MET A 881 -24.73 6.01 -34.95
C MET A 881 -25.54 6.37 -36.21
N PHE A 882 -25.07 7.33 -36.98
CA PHE A 882 -25.65 7.63 -38.29
C PHE A 882 -25.49 6.43 -39.21
N ARG A 883 -26.57 5.86 -39.68
CA ARG A 883 -26.56 4.72 -40.60
C ARG A 883 -26.78 5.11 -42.03
N SER A 884 -27.34 6.29 -42.28
CA SER A 884 -27.66 6.84 -43.57
C SER A 884 -27.57 8.36 -43.60
N TYR A 885 -27.47 8.96 -44.75
CA TYR A 885 -27.58 10.42 -44.92
C TYR A 885 -28.94 10.94 -44.47
N GLN A 886 -29.99 10.14 -44.59
CA GLN A 886 -31.30 10.51 -44.06
C GLN A 886 -31.31 10.65 -42.56
N ASP A 887 -30.63 9.78 -41.81
CA ASP A 887 -30.49 9.90 -40.37
C ASP A 887 -29.78 11.20 -39.97
N ILE A 888 -28.76 11.61 -40.76
CA ILE A 888 -28.05 12.87 -40.55
C ILE A 888 -29.02 14.04 -40.78
N ASP A 889 -29.78 14.02 -41.89
CA ASP A 889 -30.76 15.05 -42.21
C ASP A 889 -31.83 15.19 -41.12
N GLU A 890 -32.37 14.07 -40.64
CA GLU A 890 -33.36 14.02 -39.56
C GLU A 890 -32.79 14.53 -38.22
N TYR A 891 -31.56 14.14 -37.88
CA TYR A 891 -30.92 14.58 -36.66
C TYR A 891 -30.66 16.08 -36.67
N PHE A 892 -30.04 16.62 -37.73
CA PHE A 892 -29.75 18.04 -37.87
C PHE A 892 -31.04 18.87 -37.86
N ALA A 893 -32.09 18.43 -38.55
CA ALA A 893 -33.37 19.12 -38.55
C ALA A 893 -34.09 19.05 -37.18
N LYS A 894 -34.09 17.89 -36.54
CA LYS A 894 -34.82 17.67 -35.29
C LYS A 894 -34.22 18.49 -34.13
N TYR A 895 -32.90 18.59 -34.06
CA TYR A 895 -32.20 19.24 -32.95
C TYR A 895 -31.64 20.61 -33.33
N ASN A 896 -31.94 21.10 -34.55
CA ASN A 896 -31.43 22.38 -35.10
C ASN A 896 -29.89 22.49 -35.05
N ILE A 897 -29.20 21.38 -35.35
CA ILE A 897 -27.74 21.35 -35.32
C ILE A 897 -27.15 22.22 -36.43
N THR A 898 -26.20 23.06 -36.07
CA THR A 898 -25.48 23.95 -37.01
C THR A 898 -24.01 23.52 -37.18
N SER A 899 -23.42 22.89 -36.18
CA SER A 899 -22.07 22.33 -36.21
C SER A 899 -22.01 21.04 -35.38
N TYR A 900 -21.31 20.05 -35.91
CA TYR A 900 -21.21 18.74 -35.33
C TYR A 900 -19.75 18.31 -35.19
N MET A 901 -19.21 18.30 -33.95
CA MET A 901 -17.81 17.95 -33.66
C MET A 901 -16.83 18.75 -34.53
N GLY A 902 -17.11 20.02 -34.78
CA GLY A 902 -16.30 20.91 -35.62
C GLY A 902 -16.62 20.80 -37.12
N ASN A 903 -17.50 19.91 -37.55
CA ASN A 903 -17.87 19.70 -38.95
C ASN A 903 -19.19 20.36 -39.28
N VAL A 904 -19.32 20.83 -40.56
CA VAL A 904 -20.60 21.23 -41.15
C VAL A 904 -21.39 19.98 -41.55
N LYS A 905 -22.68 20.12 -41.77
CA LYS A 905 -23.57 18.98 -42.07
C LYS A 905 -23.09 18.10 -43.23
N GLU A 906 -22.57 18.72 -44.30
CA GLU A 906 -22.10 18.06 -45.52
C GLU A 906 -20.91 17.12 -45.26
N ASP A 907 -20.15 17.39 -44.19
CA ASP A 907 -18.97 16.63 -43.82
C ASP A 907 -19.28 15.47 -42.86
N VAL A 908 -20.48 15.44 -42.28
CA VAL A 908 -20.93 14.33 -41.43
C VAL A 908 -21.32 13.14 -42.30
N LYS A 909 -20.82 11.95 -41.96
CA LYS A 909 -20.96 10.74 -42.76
C LYS A 909 -21.68 9.63 -42.00
N PRO A 910 -22.40 8.73 -42.68
CA PRO A 910 -22.86 7.48 -42.10
C PRO A 910 -21.69 6.69 -41.52
N GLY A 911 -21.87 6.14 -40.31
CA GLY A 911 -20.86 5.47 -39.53
C GLY A 911 -20.29 6.34 -38.39
N MET A 912 -20.46 7.65 -38.39
CA MET A 912 -20.12 8.51 -37.25
C MET A 912 -21.11 8.29 -36.09
N LEU A 913 -20.59 8.34 -34.84
CA LEU A 913 -21.43 8.23 -33.65
C LEU A 913 -22.31 9.47 -33.50
N ILE A 914 -23.51 9.31 -32.96
CA ILE A 914 -24.41 10.42 -32.64
C ILE A 914 -24.23 10.82 -31.20
N TYR A 915 -23.76 12.03 -30.96
CA TYR A 915 -23.64 12.60 -29.64
C TYR A 915 -24.77 13.58 -29.35
N LYS A 916 -25.16 13.66 -28.08
CA LYS A 916 -26.22 14.56 -27.66
C LYS A 916 -25.67 15.96 -27.48
N ASP A 917 -26.35 16.96 -28.03
CA ASP A 917 -26.19 18.36 -27.63
C ASP A 917 -26.81 18.56 -26.26
N VAL A 918 -26.03 18.95 -25.27
CA VAL A 918 -26.40 18.97 -23.84
C VAL A 918 -26.56 20.39 -23.35
N ARG A 919 -25.61 21.26 -23.69
CA ARG A 919 -25.57 22.64 -23.18
C ARG A 919 -24.87 23.56 -24.17
N GLY A 920 -25.16 24.85 -24.00
CA GLY A 920 -24.50 25.92 -24.74
C GLY A 920 -23.68 26.83 -23.83
N ALA A 921 -23.50 28.06 -24.24
CA ALA A 921 -22.63 29.01 -23.58
C ALA A 921 -22.99 29.27 -22.11
N ARG A 922 -21.97 29.55 -21.29
CA ARG A 922 -22.13 29.94 -19.90
C ARG A 922 -22.79 31.32 -19.82
N GLN A 923 -23.81 31.44 -18.97
CA GLN A 923 -24.55 32.68 -18.71
C GLN A 923 -23.92 33.50 -17.60
N ASP A 924 -24.33 34.77 -17.46
CA ASP A 924 -23.80 35.71 -16.48
C ASP A 924 -24.07 35.26 -15.03
N ASP A 925 -25.15 34.51 -14.80
CA ASP A 925 -25.50 33.95 -13.50
C ASP A 925 -24.69 32.67 -13.14
N GLY A 926 -23.80 32.25 -14.06
CA GLY A 926 -22.95 31.07 -13.89
C GLY A 926 -23.60 29.74 -14.28
N THR A 927 -24.86 29.75 -14.72
CA THR A 927 -25.52 28.58 -15.31
C THR A 927 -25.10 28.41 -16.77
N TYR A 928 -25.51 27.33 -17.39
CA TYR A 928 -25.30 27.08 -18.83
C TYR A 928 -26.62 27.11 -19.55
N ALA A 929 -26.62 27.71 -20.75
CA ALA A 929 -27.75 27.64 -21.64
C ALA A 929 -28.09 26.16 -21.97
N GLY A 930 -29.30 25.89 -22.37
CA GLY A 930 -29.67 24.58 -22.95
C GLY A 930 -28.96 24.34 -24.27
N PRO A 931 -29.27 23.21 -24.95
CA PRO A 931 -28.71 22.87 -26.24
C PRO A 931 -28.71 24.06 -27.20
N ASP A 932 -27.56 24.33 -27.82
CA ASP A 932 -27.37 25.51 -28.68
C ASP A 932 -27.25 25.20 -30.16
N GLY A 933 -27.34 23.93 -30.54
CA GLY A 933 -27.19 23.44 -31.89
C GLY A 933 -25.74 23.23 -32.33
N VAL A 934 -24.80 23.32 -31.42
CA VAL A 934 -23.39 23.01 -31.65
C VAL A 934 -23.00 21.82 -30.80
N VAL A 935 -22.79 20.66 -31.39
CA VAL A 935 -22.31 19.48 -30.70
C VAL A 935 -20.79 19.54 -30.60
N SER A 936 -20.25 19.68 -29.42
CA SER A 936 -18.80 19.80 -29.18
C SER A 936 -18.31 19.14 -27.87
N SER A 937 -17.05 18.75 -27.85
CA SER A 937 -16.41 18.27 -26.61
C SER A 937 -16.10 19.39 -25.64
N GLU A 938 -16.26 20.66 -26.02
CA GLU A 938 -15.98 21.82 -25.17
C GLU A 938 -17.06 22.03 -24.11
N ASP A 939 -18.33 21.77 -24.46
CA ASP A 939 -19.49 22.05 -23.61
C ASP A 939 -20.47 20.89 -23.44
N ASP A 940 -20.48 19.87 -24.29
CA ASP A 940 -21.47 18.79 -24.27
C ASP A 940 -21.05 17.53 -23.50
N GLN A 941 -19.90 17.51 -22.88
CA GLN A 941 -19.53 16.35 -22.05
C GLN A 941 -20.39 16.28 -20.77
N VAL A 942 -20.82 15.08 -20.45
CA VAL A 942 -21.52 14.75 -19.21
C VAL A 942 -20.65 13.91 -18.30
N ARG A 943 -20.96 13.92 -17.04
CA ARG A 943 -20.30 13.06 -16.06
C ARG A 943 -20.87 11.64 -16.21
N LEU A 944 -20.00 10.65 -16.46
CA LEU A 944 -20.33 9.24 -16.67
C LEU A 944 -20.25 8.46 -15.36
#